data_77958e324473b5d3ac305dd1afb0c538
#
_entry.id   77958e324473b5d3ac305dd1afb0c538
#
_cell.length_a   1.000
_cell.length_b   1.000
_cell.length_c   1.000
_cell.angle_alpha   90.00
_cell.angle_beta   90.00
_cell.angle_gamma   90.00
#
_symmetry.space_group_name_H-M   'P 1'
#
loop_
_entity.id
_entity.type
_entity.pdbx_description
1 polymer ?
#
loop_
_entity_poly.entity_id
_entity_poly.type
_entity_poly.pdbx_seq_one_letter_code
_entity_poly.pdbx_strand_id
1 'polypeptide(L)'
;MDPHGYYRTPSIHGATIVFVCEDDLWSVDAAGGIARRLTAGPGPASLPRISPDGTAVAYVGRDEGGPEVYVLPTIGGPPRRLTFLGSDALYVVGWSADGSEIFFTSDAGSPFVKETAAFAVPRDGGEPRRLPHGHAMSFAVAAGGATVIGRNNLDPARWKRYRGGTAGQLWVDPSGSGTFARLGRELDGNLVWPMWLGERVAFLSDHEGIANLYSVAADGSDLRRLTDERTYFARYPATDGTRIVYAAGGEIAIYNDADGTTTRVAITTPSAAPQTARRFVDAADLLESYAPSPDGASVALVTRGRVYAMPLWEEAVSEYGSDVARRREVVWLHDGKRVAYVDDAPGYERIVVEPIDQSTPAVAVTHGDIGRITELIASPAGDRLAFANHRHQLYLLDLGAEPRLLDTSTAWRCMDLAFAPDGAWLAYAWFPKASTSIIRIADCTSGALVDATDPLREDRSPAWDPDGKYLYFISARDFNPVYDALQFDLSFPQAMRPYVVALRPDVPNPFTPVPASLHKAKDDEDADDDKDGDDDEKAPKKPAPVVIDAAGLPQRILAFPVEEGAYARIVGVKGRALFSRFPVRGIKARDDDDEAGGGSLEAYDFGQQRSATLAGGIDDFVLGSDGRTLLYEAHGKLRAIDAAGELPEDEPDEKPASETNRRSGWLDLGRISLEVEPTVEWAQMLREAWRLQREQFWDPQMSGIDWNAVLDRYAALLPRVR
;
A
#
# COMPACT_ATOMS: atom_id res chain seq x y z
N MET A 1 -15.76 -12.48 24.72
CA MET A 1 -16.03 -11.93 23.37
C MET A 1 -17.38 -11.26 23.41
N ASP A 2 -17.46 -10.08 22.84
CA ASP A 2 -18.74 -9.42 22.63
C ASP A 2 -19.58 -10.31 21.68
N PRO A 3 -20.83 -10.67 22.01
CA PRO A 3 -21.65 -11.49 21.14
C PRO A 3 -22.15 -10.77 19.89
N HIS A 4 -21.85 -9.48 19.75
CA HIS A 4 -22.30 -8.64 18.65
C HIS A 4 -21.26 -8.55 17.55
N GLY A 5 -21.63 -8.91 16.32
CA GLY A 5 -20.82 -8.77 15.12
C GLY A 5 -21.02 -7.42 14.42
N TYR A 6 -20.26 -7.18 13.35
CA TYR A 6 -20.46 -6.07 12.42
C TYR A 6 -21.39 -6.53 11.30
N TYR A 7 -22.68 -6.13 11.39
CA TYR A 7 -23.73 -6.58 10.49
C TYR A 7 -23.84 -5.68 9.25
N ARG A 8 -23.98 -6.31 8.07
CA ARG A 8 -24.00 -5.64 6.77
C ARG A 8 -25.14 -6.15 5.89
N THR A 9 -25.52 -5.36 4.92
CA THR A 9 -26.41 -5.70 3.79
C THR A 9 -27.67 -6.53 4.18
N PRO A 10 -28.52 -6.03 5.10
CA PRO A 10 -29.70 -6.77 5.52
C PRO A 10 -30.78 -6.86 4.43
N SER A 11 -31.61 -7.91 4.49
CA SER A 11 -32.85 -8.09 3.74
C SER A 11 -33.93 -8.59 4.68
N ILE A 12 -35.19 -8.18 4.50
CA ILE A 12 -36.31 -8.54 5.34
C ILE A 12 -37.48 -9.11 4.52
N HIS A 13 -38.14 -10.14 5.04
CA HIS A 13 -39.44 -10.60 4.59
C HIS A 13 -40.19 -11.25 5.76
N GLY A 14 -41.41 -10.81 6.05
CA GLY A 14 -42.20 -11.34 7.18
C GLY A 14 -41.41 -11.22 8.51
N ALA A 15 -41.27 -12.31 9.23
CA ALA A 15 -40.52 -12.38 10.48
C ALA A 15 -39.01 -12.66 10.28
N THR A 16 -38.51 -12.75 9.05
CA THR A 16 -37.14 -13.18 8.78
C THR A 16 -36.30 -12.02 8.28
N ILE A 17 -35.10 -11.82 8.89
CA ILE A 17 -34.03 -10.99 8.36
C ILE A 17 -32.88 -11.90 7.95
N VAL A 18 -32.30 -11.66 6.77
CA VAL A 18 -31.03 -12.24 6.33
C VAL A 18 -30.03 -11.11 6.18
N PHE A 19 -28.82 -11.32 6.67
CA PHE A 19 -27.76 -10.29 6.69
C PHE A 19 -26.37 -10.93 6.55
N VAL A 20 -25.36 -10.13 6.34
CA VAL A 20 -23.95 -10.56 6.26
C VAL A 20 -23.23 -10.26 7.58
N CYS A 21 -22.52 -11.26 8.09
CA CYS A 21 -21.54 -11.15 9.15
C CYS A 21 -20.40 -12.14 8.88
N GLU A 22 -19.15 -11.72 9.09
CA GLU A 22 -17.96 -12.58 8.86
C GLU A 22 -17.95 -13.21 7.44
N ASP A 23 -18.33 -12.40 6.45
CA ASP A 23 -18.39 -12.76 5.03
C ASP A 23 -19.41 -13.85 4.65
N ASP A 24 -20.23 -14.29 5.61
CA ASP A 24 -21.32 -15.25 5.42
C ASP A 24 -22.71 -14.67 5.59
N LEU A 25 -23.70 -15.35 5.03
CA LEU A 25 -25.09 -15.06 5.26
C LEU A 25 -25.56 -15.67 6.59
N TRP A 26 -26.28 -14.87 7.35
CA TRP A 26 -26.94 -15.26 8.60
C TRP A 26 -28.42 -14.90 8.56
N SER A 27 -29.24 -15.64 9.26
CA SER A 27 -30.67 -15.33 9.43
C SER A 27 -31.05 -15.18 10.90
N VAL A 28 -31.95 -14.24 11.19
CA VAL A 28 -32.48 -13.98 12.52
C VAL A 28 -33.96 -13.59 12.41
N ASP A 29 -34.74 -13.76 13.49
CA ASP A 29 -36.09 -13.22 13.59
C ASP A 29 -36.07 -11.68 13.60
N ALA A 30 -37.05 -11.03 13.00
CA ALA A 30 -37.18 -9.57 12.99
C ALA A 30 -37.33 -8.95 14.41
N ALA A 31 -37.79 -9.73 15.37
CA ALA A 31 -37.81 -9.35 16.80
C ALA A 31 -36.44 -9.49 17.47
N GLY A 32 -35.43 -10.01 16.77
CA GLY A 32 -34.10 -10.25 17.30
C GLY A 32 -33.90 -11.66 17.85
N GLY A 33 -32.72 -11.88 18.50
CA GLY A 33 -32.38 -13.18 19.10
C GLY A 33 -31.07 -13.78 18.55
N ILE A 34 -30.97 -15.10 18.64
CA ILE A 34 -29.79 -15.84 18.17
C ILE A 34 -29.88 -16.07 16.65
N ALA A 35 -28.88 -15.55 15.92
CA ALA A 35 -28.78 -15.74 14.48
C ALA A 35 -28.27 -17.13 14.12
N ARG A 36 -28.70 -17.63 12.96
CA ARG A 36 -28.26 -18.89 12.37
C ARG A 36 -27.48 -18.62 11.10
N ARG A 37 -26.30 -19.22 10.96
CA ARG A 37 -25.47 -19.16 9.75
C ARG A 37 -26.13 -19.94 8.61
N LEU A 38 -26.21 -19.36 7.42
CA LEU A 38 -26.79 -19.97 6.23
C LEU A 38 -25.75 -20.44 5.22
N THR A 39 -24.60 -19.76 5.15
CA THR A 39 -23.49 -20.12 4.24
C THR A 39 -22.21 -20.38 5.03
N ALA A 40 -21.28 -21.11 4.41
CA ALA A 40 -19.93 -21.37 4.90
C ALA A 40 -19.02 -21.68 3.70
N GLY A 41 -19.15 -20.89 2.63
CA GLY A 41 -18.35 -21.03 1.40
C GLY A 41 -16.93 -20.48 1.56
N PRO A 42 -16.04 -20.77 0.59
CA PRO A 42 -14.69 -20.23 0.56
C PRO A 42 -14.65 -18.74 0.20
N GLY A 43 -15.66 -18.25 -0.51
CA GLY A 43 -15.75 -16.86 -0.95
C GLY A 43 -16.77 -16.03 -0.16
N PRO A 44 -16.59 -14.70 -0.09
CA PRO A 44 -17.49 -13.83 0.63
C PRO A 44 -18.88 -13.74 -0.04
N ALA A 45 -19.92 -13.78 0.79
CA ALA A 45 -21.30 -13.53 0.39
C ALA A 45 -21.69 -12.07 0.64
N SER A 46 -22.53 -11.48 -0.22
CA SER A 46 -23.01 -10.11 -0.04
C SER A 46 -24.39 -9.88 -0.67
N LEU A 47 -25.02 -8.75 -0.31
CA LEU A 47 -26.29 -8.26 -0.87
C LEU A 47 -27.39 -9.32 -0.95
N PRO A 48 -27.76 -10.01 0.15
CA PRO A 48 -28.88 -10.92 0.14
C PRO A 48 -30.20 -10.19 -0.14
N ARG A 49 -31.09 -10.85 -0.87
CA ARG A 49 -32.48 -10.44 -1.13
C ARG A 49 -33.42 -11.65 -0.96
N ILE A 50 -34.31 -11.59 -0.01
CA ILE A 50 -35.31 -12.62 0.24
C ILE A 50 -36.37 -12.53 -0.87
N SER A 51 -36.78 -13.67 -1.40
CA SER A 51 -37.87 -13.75 -2.41
C SER A 51 -39.22 -13.29 -1.87
N PRO A 52 -40.14 -12.81 -2.72
CA PRO A 52 -41.47 -12.36 -2.28
C PRO A 52 -42.32 -13.42 -1.57
N ASP A 53 -42.07 -14.70 -1.83
CA ASP A 53 -42.70 -15.84 -1.14
C ASP A 53 -42.00 -16.24 0.16
N GLY A 54 -40.87 -15.59 0.50
CA GLY A 54 -40.06 -15.84 1.70
C GLY A 54 -39.30 -17.16 1.69
N THR A 55 -39.27 -17.93 0.58
CA THR A 55 -38.71 -19.28 0.55
C THR A 55 -37.22 -19.34 0.11
N ALA A 56 -36.73 -18.34 -0.58
CA ALA A 56 -35.38 -18.29 -1.11
C ALA A 56 -34.65 -16.97 -0.82
N VAL A 57 -33.34 -17.02 -0.85
CA VAL A 57 -32.44 -15.85 -0.77
C VAL A 57 -31.56 -15.85 -2.00
N ALA A 58 -31.63 -14.77 -2.80
CA ALA A 58 -30.63 -14.47 -3.82
C ALA A 58 -29.53 -13.62 -3.23
N TYR A 59 -28.27 -13.83 -3.62
CA TYR A 59 -27.15 -13.08 -3.11
C TYR A 59 -25.99 -13.06 -4.12
N VAL A 60 -25.01 -12.21 -3.88
CA VAL A 60 -23.75 -12.19 -4.61
C VAL A 60 -22.77 -13.11 -3.87
N GLY A 61 -22.29 -14.16 -4.53
CA GLY A 61 -21.24 -15.05 -4.03
C GLY A 61 -19.98 -14.94 -4.88
N ARG A 62 -18.82 -15.29 -4.29
CA ARG A 62 -17.49 -15.26 -4.91
C ARG A 62 -16.72 -16.56 -4.68
N ASP A 63 -17.42 -17.67 -4.50
CA ASP A 63 -16.81 -18.98 -4.19
C ASP A 63 -15.85 -19.48 -5.28
N GLU A 64 -16.04 -19.03 -6.52
CA GLU A 64 -15.21 -19.40 -7.67
C GLU A 64 -14.49 -18.18 -8.30
N GLY A 65 -14.20 -17.15 -7.49
CA GLY A 65 -13.46 -15.95 -7.90
C GLY A 65 -14.33 -14.72 -8.13
N GLY A 66 -14.81 -14.46 -9.36
CA GLY A 66 -15.64 -13.29 -9.69
C GLY A 66 -17.01 -13.27 -9.01
N PRO A 67 -17.67 -12.08 -8.93
CA PRO A 67 -19.00 -11.97 -8.35
C PRO A 67 -20.06 -12.58 -9.29
N GLU A 68 -20.89 -13.47 -8.74
CA GLU A 68 -21.99 -14.11 -9.47
C GLU A 68 -23.28 -14.16 -8.64
N VAL A 69 -24.42 -14.35 -9.29
CA VAL A 69 -25.69 -14.52 -8.61
C VAL A 69 -25.82 -15.96 -8.12
N TYR A 70 -26.09 -16.11 -6.83
CA TYR A 70 -26.39 -17.37 -6.18
C TYR A 70 -27.76 -17.31 -5.55
N VAL A 71 -28.38 -18.50 -5.36
CA VAL A 71 -29.64 -18.67 -4.64
C VAL A 71 -29.52 -19.85 -3.67
N LEU A 72 -30.17 -19.72 -2.49
CA LEU A 72 -30.32 -20.80 -1.51
C LEU A 72 -31.69 -20.70 -0.83
N PRO A 73 -32.21 -21.81 -0.23
CA PRO A 73 -33.42 -21.75 0.58
C PRO A 73 -33.24 -20.89 1.84
N THR A 74 -34.26 -20.10 2.22
CA THR A 74 -34.20 -19.26 3.44
C THR A 74 -34.01 -20.10 4.72
N ILE A 75 -34.42 -21.35 4.72
CA ILE A 75 -34.20 -22.28 5.83
C ILE A 75 -32.79 -22.89 5.85
N GLY A 76 -31.91 -22.52 4.89
CA GLY A 76 -30.58 -23.10 4.69
C GLY A 76 -30.61 -24.28 3.72
N GLY A 77 -29.48 -24.62 3.17
CA GLY A 77 -29.28 -25.67 2.19
C GLY A 77 -28.13 -25.37 1.23
N PRO A 78 -27.83 -26.23 0.26
CA PRO A 78 -26.76 -25.99 -0.68
C PRO A 78 -27.05 -24.75 -1.55
N PRO A 79 -26.09 -23.81 -1.69
CA PRO A 79 -26.22 -22.71 -2.61
C PRO A 79 -26.12 -23.21 -4.05
N ARG A 80 -26.82 -22.53 -4.95
CA ARG A 80 -26.74 -22.76 -6.38
C ARG A 80 -26.34 -21.51 -7.11
N ARG A 81 -25.26 -21.56 -7.86
CA ARG A 81 -24.83 -20.51 -8.78
C ARG A 81 -25.74 -20.43 -9.97
N LEU A 82 -26.20 -19.23 -10.34
CA LEU A 82 -27.16 -19.01 -11.43
C LEU A 82 -26.51 -18.30 -12.63
N THR A 83 -25.45 -17.56 -12.44
CA THR A 83 -24.76 -16.78 -13.50
C THR A 83 -23.30 -17.17 -13.65
N PHE A 84 -22.74 -16.94 -14.84
CA PHE A 84 -21.35 -17.22 -15.23
C PHE A 84 -20.87 -16.10 -16.14
N LEU A 85 -20.92 -14.85 -15.63
CA LEU A 85 -20.72 -13.66 -16.44
C LEU A 85 -19.25 -13.22 -16.53
N GLY A 86 -18.42 -13.63 -15.56
CA GLY A 86 -17.02 -13.19 -15.51
C GLY A 86 -16.89 -11.67 -15.41
N SER A 87 -17.82 -11.01 -14.72
CA SER A 87 -17.85 -9.56 -14.53
C SER A 87 -17.07 -9.14 -13.29
N ASP A 88 -16.56 -7.89 -13.28
CA ASP A 88 -15.90 -7.32 -12.10
C ASP A 88 -16.90 -6.73 -11.11
N ALA A 89 -18.05 -6.25 -11.59
CA ALA A 89 -19.11 -5.63 -10.79
C ALA A 89 -20.46 -6.32 -11.00
N LEU A 90 -21.01 -6.86 -9.91
CA LEU A 90 -22.35 -7.46 -9.87
C LEU A 90 -23.02 -7.16 -8.53
N TYR A 91 -24.30 -6.72 -8.57
CA TYR A 91 -25.07 -6.36 -7.39
C TYR A 91 -26.48 -6.93 -7.49
N VAL A 92 -26.88 -7.84 -6.60
CA VAL A 92 -28.26 -8.32 -6.50
C VAL A 92 -29.11 -7.23 -5.87
N VAL A 93 -30.14 -6.76 -6.58
CA VAL A 93 -30.97 -5.62 -6.16
C VAL A 93 -32.38 -6.02 -5.73
N GLY A 94 -32.91 -7.14 -6.21
CA GLY A 94 -34.26 -7.58 -5.85
C GLY A 94 -34.77 -8.79 -6.64
N TRP A 95 -36.08 -8.96 -6.62
CA TRP A 95 -36.80 -9.99 -7.31
C TRP A 95 -37.97 -9.39 -8.14
N SER A 96 -38.42 -10.11 -9.15
CA SER A 96 -39.74 -9.85 -9.77
C SER A 96 -40.83 -10.03 -8.73
N ALA A 97 -41.96 -9.35 -8.92
CA ALA A 97 -43.09 -9.41 -7.97
C ALA A 97 -43.67 -10.80 -7.78
N ASP A 98 -43.60 -11.65 -8.81
CA ASP A 98 -44.01 -13.05 -8.78
C ASP A 98 -42.95 -14.03 -8.26
N GLY A 99 -41.74 -13.53 -7.99
CA GLY A 99 -40.60 -14.31 -7.50
C GLY A 99 -39.97 -15.24 -8.54
N SER A 100 -40.33 -15.11 -9.82
CA SER A 100 -39.82 -15.97 -10.90
C SER A 100 -38.42 -15.56 -11.38
N GLU A 101 -38.02 -14.28 -11.23
CA GLU A 101 -36.73 -13.73 -11.67
C GLU A 101 -36.05 -13.01 -10.56
N ILE A 102 -34.72 -13.08 -10.58
CA ILE A 102 -33.80 -12.31 -9.72
C ILE A 102 -33.26 -11.12 -10.51
N PHE A 103 -33.40 -9.93 -9.96
CA PHE A 103 -32.91 -8.68 -10.53
C PHE A 103 -31.51 -8.36 -9.99
N PHE A 104 -30.60 -8.03 -10.91
CA PHE A 104 -29.24 -7.62 -10.56
C PHE A 104 -28.71 -6.57 -11.55
N THR A 105 -27.65 -5.89 -11.17
CA THR A 105 -26.88 -5.03 -12.07
C THR A 105 -25.47 -5.58 -12.25
N SER A 106 -24.92 -5.45 -13.46
CA SER A 106 -23.59 -5.94 -13.80
C SER A 106 -22.98 -5.14 -14.94
N ASP A 107 -21.64 -5.10 -14.98
CA ASP A 107 -20.86 -4.60 -16.11
C ASP A 107 -20.57 -5.65 -17.19
N ALA A 108 -21.18 -6.84 -17.09
CA ALA A 108 -21.04 -7.90 -18.08
C ALA A 108 -21.39 -7.40 -19.49
N GLY A 109 -20.47 -7.61 -20.43
CA GLY A 109 -20.62 -7.14 -21.82
C GLY A 109 -20.47 -5.63 -22.01
N SER A 110 -20.08 -4.88 -20.98
CA SER A 110 -19.70 -3.47 -21.10
C SER A 110 -18.24 -3.36 -21.56
N PRO A 111 -17.90 -2.41 -22.45
CA PRO A 111 -16.52 -2.12 -22.81
C PRO A 111 -15.77 -1.37 -21.72
N PHE A 112 -16.46 -0.83 -20.71
CA PHE A 112 -15.91 -0.05 -19.62
C PHE A 112 -16.20 -0.66 -18.27
N VAL A 113 -15.18 -0.89 -17.47
CA VAL A 113 -15.30 -1.36 -16.08
C VAL A 113 -16.18 -0.40 -15.28
N LYS A 114 -17.10 -0.92 -14.47
CA LYS A 114 -18.05 -0.19 -13.62
C LYS A 114 -19.20 0.52 -14.36
N GLU A 115 -19.35 0.37 -15.64
CA GLU A 115 -20.53 0.81 -16.37
C GLU A 115 -21.58 -0.30 -16.34
N THR A 116 -22.38 -0.36 -15.27
CA THR A 116 -23.35 -1.41 -15.03
C THR A 116 -24.67 -1.19 -15.73
N ALA A 117 -25.31 -2.27 -16.18
CA ALA A 117 -26.67 -2.33 -16.71
C ALA A 117 -27.56 -3.22 -15.85
N ALA A 118 -28.87 -3.08 -16.02
CA ALA A 118 -29.85 -3.92 -15.34
C ALA A 118 -30.04 -5.26 -16.05
N PHE A 119 -30.13 -6.35 -15.28
CA PHE A 119 -30.32 -7.71 -15.75
C PHE A 119 -31.37 -8.44 -14.92
N ALA A 120 -31.95 -9.50 -15.51
CA ALA A 120 -32.76 -10.47 -14.83
C ALA A 120 -32.29 -11.90 -15.15
N VAL A 121 -32.30 -12.81 -14.17
CA VAL A 121 -32.04 -14.23 -14.36
C VAL A 121 -33.19 -15.04 -13.74
N PRO A 122 -33.67 -16.11 -14.39
CA PRO A 122 -34.71 -16.95 -13.82
C PRO A 122 -34.24 -17.58 -12.49
N ARG A 123 -35.17 -17.66 -11.51
CA ARG A 123 -34.93 -18.30 -10.20
C ARG A 123 -34.38 -19.72 -10.31
N ASP A 124 -34.85 -20.46 -11.32
CA ASP A 124 -34.47 -21.85 -11.54
C ASP A 124 -33.24 -22.01 -12.45
N GLY A 125 -32.58 -20.91 -12.78
CA GLY A 125 -31.44 -20.87 -13.70
C GLY A 125 -31.88 -20.68 -15.15
N GLY A 126 -30.93 -20.35 -15.99
CA GLY A 126 -31.13 -20.04 -17.40
C GLY A 126 -30.31 -18.86 -17.83
N GLU A 127 -30.47 -18.42 -19.07
CA GLU A 127 -29.69 -17.31 -19.63
C GLU A 127 -30.09 -15.97 -19.00
N PRO A 128 -29.17 -15.19 -18.45
CA PRO A 128 -29.48 -13.87 -17.97
C PRO A 128 -29.84 -12.94 -19.14
N ARG A 129 -30.89 -12.15 -18.97
CA ARG A 129 -31.31 -11.18 -19.98
C ARG A 129 -31.05 -9.73 -19.52
N ARG A 130 -30.52 -8.89 -20.39
CA ARG A 130 -30.37 -7.45 -20.15
C ARG A 130 -31.75 -6.77 -20.23
N LEU A 131 -32.05 -5.92 -19.25
CA LEU A 131 -33.26 -5.08 -19.21
C LEU A 131 -33.03 -3.74 -19.92
N PRO A 132 -34.05 -3.13 -20.55
CA PRO A 132 -33.90 -1.92 -21.37
C PRO A 132 -33.90 -0.63 -20.52
N HIS A 133 -33.21 -0.64 -19.36
CA HIS A 133 -33.20 0.52 -18.44
C HIS A 133 -31.93 1.39 -18.61
N GLY A 134 -31.03 1.02 -19.52
CA GLY A 134 -29.75 1.72 -19.72
C GLY A 134 -28.78 1.51 -18.54
N HIS A 135 -27.94 2.51 -18.29
CA HIS A 135 -27.02 2.47 -17.16
C HIS A 135 -27.77 2.55 -15.83
N ALA A 136 -27.56 1.57 -14.97
CA ALA A 136 -28.17 1.48 -13.65
C ALA A 136 -27.22 0.83 -12.65
N MET A 137 -27.06 1.44 -11.48
CA MET A 137 -26.35 0.85 -10.32
C MET A 137 -27.29 0.02 -9.44
N SER A 138 -28.56 0.42 -9.38
CA SER A 138 -29.64 -0.29 -8.70
C SER A 138 -30.97 0.04 -9.34
N PHE A 139 -31.98 -0.81 -9.17
CA PHE A 139 -33.34 -0.55 -9.64
C PHE A 139 -34.36 -1.36 -8.85
N ALA A 140 -35.61 -0.94 -8.92
CA ALA A 140 -36.73 -1.65 -8.35
C ALA A 140 -37.94 -1.54 -9.28
N VAL A 141 -38.67 -2.67 -9.47
CA VAL A 141 -39.86 -2.76 -10.31
C VAL A 141 -41.07 -3.12 -9.43
N ALA A 142 -42.09 -2.28 -9.47
CA ALA A 142 -43.36 -2.57 -8.79
C ALA A 142 -44.20 -3.62 -9.56
N ALA A 143 -45.17 -4.26 -8.90
CA ALA A 143 -46.05 -5.27 -9.49
C ALA A 143 -46.79 -4.76 -10.74
N GLY A 144 -47.07 -3.43 -10.82
CA GLY A 144 -47.71 -2.79 -11.98
C GLY A 144 -46.76 -2.40 -13.11
N GLY A 145 -45.45 -2.73 -13.01
CA GLY A 145 -44.43 -2.38 -14.00
C GLY A 145 -43.76 -1.01 -13.81
N ALA A 146 -44.23 -0.18 -12.87
CA ALA A 146 -43.57 1.04 -12.51
C ALA A 146 -42.15 0.75 -12.07
N THR A 147 -41.16 1.50 -12.62
CA THR A 147 -39.75 1.24 -12.43
C THR A 147 -39.02 2.48 -11.92
N VAL A 148 -38.13 2.29 -10.93
CA VAL A 148 -37.21 3.33 -10.47
C VAL A 148 -35.78 2.83 -10.59
N ILE A 149 -34.86 3.64 -11.10
CA ILE A 149 -33.44 3.32 -11.25
C ILE A 149 -32.58 4.30 -10.47
N GLY A 150 -31.52 3.77 -9.85
CA GLY A 150 -30.43 4.53 -9.25
C GLY A 150 -29.19 4.50 -10.14
N ARG A 151 -28.56 5.62 -10.37
CA ARG A 151 -27.39 5.79 -11.24
C ARG A 151 -26.21 6.35 -10.47
N ASN A 152 -25.01 6.11 -10.98
CA ASN A 152 -23.73 6.67 -10.61
C ASN A 152 -23.15 6.16 -9.27
N ASN A 153 -23.93 5.98 -8.22
CA ASN A 153 -23.46 5.58 -6.90
C ASN A 153 -24.40 4.56 -6.24
N LEU A 154 -23.85 3.68 -5.40
CA LEU A 154 -24.58 2.72 -4.57
C LEU A 154 -24.44 3.02 -3.07
N ASP A 155 -23.32 3.60 -2.63
CA ASP A 155 -23.04 3.75 -1.21
C ASP A 155 -22.53 5.18 -0.89
N PRO A 156 -23.41 6.04 -0.34
CA PRO A 156 -23.03 7.40 0.05
C PRO A 156 -21.93 7.44 1.11
N ALA A 157 -21.76 6.39 1.91
CA ALA A 157 -20.73 6.32 2.93
C ALA A 157 -19.31 6.18 2.35
N ARG A 158 -19.17 5.82 1.08
CA ARG A 158 -17.87 5.69 0.41
C ARG A 158 -17.26 7.07 0.08
N TRP A 159 -18.10 8.01 -0.42
CA TRP A 159 -17.76 9.41 -0.67
C TRP A 159 -18.80 10.30 0.00
N LYS A 160 -18.64 10.47 1.30
CA LYS A 160 -19.59 11.17 2.15
C LYS A 160 -19.81 12.61 1.67
N ARG A 161 -21.08 12.98 1.50
CA ARG A 161 -21.48 14.34 1.09
C ARG A 161 -20.88 14.80 -0.25
N TYR A 162 -20.60 13.84 -1.15
CA TYR A 162 -20.12 14.17 -2.48
C TYR A 162 -21.24 14.83 -3.32
N ARG A 163 -20.91 15.97 -3.95
CA ARG A 163 -21.85 16.82 -4.70
C ARG A 163 -21.43 17.04 -6.16
N GLY A 164 -20.50 16.23 -6.67
CA GLY A 164 -20.02 16.32 -8.04
C GLY A 164 -20.92 15.61 -9.06
N GLY A 165 -20.51 15.62 -10.32
CA GLY A 165 -21.28 15.10 -11.45
C GLY A 165 -21.61 13.59 -11.39
N THR A 166 -20.88 12.83 -10.59
CA THR A 166 -21.10 11.39 -10.37
C THR A 166 -21.86 11.09 -9.06
N ALA A 167 -22.48 12.11 -8.42
CA ALA A 167 -23.39 11.88 -7.31
C ALA A 167 -24.56 10.98 -7.72
N GLY A 168 -25.04 10.17 -6.76
CA GLY A 168 -26.17 9.25 -7.00
C GLY A 168 -27.42 10.00 -7.44
N GLN A 169 -28.11 9.46 -8.43
CA GLN A 169 -29.30 10.05 -9.03
C GLN A 169 -30.41 9.01 -9.16
N LEU A 170 -31.67 9.44 -8.98
CA LEU A 170 -32.84 8.61 -9.20
C LEU A 170 -33.59 9.03 -10.46
N TRP A 171 -34.09 8.01 -11.18
CA TRP A 171 -34.94 8.20 -12.34
C TRP A 171 -36.15 7.24 -12.23
N VAL A 172 -37.35 7.74 -12.46
CA VAL A 172 -38.60 6.99 -12.30
C VAL A 172 -39.39 6.94 -13.60
N ASP A 173 -39.94 5.77 -13.90
CA ASP A 173 -41.00 5.53 -14.89
C ASP A 173 -42.24 5.03 -14.15
N PRO A 174 -43.18 5.90 -13.80
CA PRO A 174 -44.36 5.52 -13.01
C PRO A 174 -45.33 4.59 -13.74
N SER A 175 -45.29 4.55 -15.05
CA SER A 175 -46.22 3.80 -15.91
C SER A 175 -45.65 2.54 -16.51
N GLY A 176 -44.33 2.27 -16.35
CA GLY A 176 -43.66 1.16 -17.02
C GLY A 176 -43.58 1.28 -18.54
N SER A 177 -43.67 2.53 -19.06
CA SER A 177 -43.65 2.81 -20.49
C SER A 177 -42.25 2.82 -21.11
N GLY A 178 -41.21 2.75 -20.32
CA GLY A 178 -39.82 2.93 -20.73
C GLY A 178 -39.36 4.40 -20.78
N THR A 179 -40.21 5.32 -20.32
CA THR A 179 -39.88 6.79 -20.29
C THR A 179 -39.58 7.20 -18.86
N PHE A 180 -38.30 7.51 -18.60
CA PHE A 180 -37.83 7.87 -17.27
C PHE A 180 -37.73 9.40 -17.08
N ALA A 181 -38.20 9.88 -15.94
CA ALA A 181 -38.00 11.25 -15.47
C ALA A 181 -37.05 11.29 -14.26
N ARG A 182 -36.22 12.31 -14.15
CA ARG A 182 -35.32 12.46 -12.99
C ARG A 182 -36.11 12.88 -11.75
N LEU A 183 -35.94 12.11 -10.66
CA LEU A 183 -36.58 12.32 -9.36
C LEU A 183 -35.60 13.00 -8.39
N GLY A 184 -36.09 13.94 -7.54
CA GLY A 184 -35.31 14.59 -6.50
C GLY A 184 -34.17 15.46 -7.03
N ARG A 185 -34.37 16.12 -8.17
CA ARG A 185 -33.34 16.99 -8.81
C ARG A 185 -32.92 18.15 -7.92
N GLU A 186 -33.78 18.59 -7.05
CA GLU A 186 -33.57 19.68 -6.09
C GLU A 186 -32.73 19.29 -4.87
N LEU A 187 -32.54 18.00 -4.63
CA LEU A 187 -31.78 17.50 -3.50
C LEU A 187 -30.28 17.47 -3.84
N ASP A 188 -29.50 18.26 -3.12
CA ASP A 188 -28.07 18.40 -3.30
C ASP A 188 -27.31 17.34 -2.49
N GLY A 189 -27.10 16.16 -3.07
CA GLY A 189 -26.43 15.01 -2.42
C GLY A 189 -26.57 13.74 -3.23
N ASN A 190 -26.17 12.63 -2.63
CA ASN A 190 -26.37 11.30 -3.20
C ASN A 190 -27.81 10.82 -2.98
N LEU A 191 -28.46 10.35 -4.01
CA LEU A 191 -29.73 9.63 -3.96
C LEU A 191 -29.49 8.23 -4.50
N VAL A 192 -29.61 7.21 -3.64
CA VAL A 192 -29.24 5.82 -3.99
C VAL A 192 -30.21 4.80 -3.39
N TRP A 193 -30.13 3.55 -3.83
CA TRP A 193 -30.97 2.45 -3.38
C TRP A 193 -32.46 2.74 -3.44
N PRO A 194 -33.00 3.08 -4.63
CA PRO A 194 -34.45 3.26 -4.77
C PRO A 194 -35.19 1.95 -4.51
N MET A 195 -36.32 2.07 -3.81
CA MET A 195 -37.21 0.97 -3.45
C MET A 195 -38.68 1.44 -3.54
N TRP A 196 -39.60 0.51 -3.80
CA TRP A 196 -41.01 0.78 -3.66
C TRP A 196 -41.48 0.47 -2.25
N LEU A 197 -41.98 1.49 -1.52
CA LEU A 197 -42.64 1.36 -0.22
C LEU A 197 -44.12 1.72 -0.41
N GLY A 198 -44.98 0.69 -0.62
CA GLY A 198 -46.30 0.91 -1.12
C GLY A 198 -46.25 1.60 -2.50
N GLU A 199 -46.91 2.76 -2.64
CA GLU A 199 -46.93 3.57 -3.87
C GLU A 199 -45.82 4.65 -3.91
N ARG A 200 -44.98 4.72 -2.89
CA ARG A 200 -43.93 5.75 -2.78
C ARG A 200 -42.58 5.18 -3.16
N VAL A 201 -41.70 6.04 -3.65
CA VAL A 201 -40.28 5.73 -3.86
C VAL A 201 -39.52 6.05 -2.57
N ALA A 202 -39.01 5.05 -1.89
CA ALA A 202 -38.08 5.20 -0.80
C ALA A 202 -36.62 5.12 -1.29
N PHE A 203 -35.69 5.82 -0.65
CA PHE A 203 -34.27 5.87 -1.03
C PHE A 203 -33.38 6.34 0.12
N LEU A 204 -32.08 6.13 0.01
CA LEU A 204 -31.08 6.75 0.88
C LEU A 204 -30.58 8.06 0.28
N SER A 205 -30.38 9.07 1.15
CA SER A 205 -29.71 10.31 0.75
C SER A 205 -28.91 10.94 1.89
N ASP A 206 -27.81 11.58 1.54
CA ASP A 206 -26.93 12.34 2.43
C ASP A 206 -27.04 13.87 2.22
N HIS A 207 -28.11 14.36 1.57
CA HIS A 207 -28.29 15.78 1.27
C HIS A 207 -28.39 16.65 2.53
N GLU A 208 -28.80 16.10 3.68
CA GLU A 208 -28.80 16.76 4.98
C GLU A 208 -27.58 16.42 5.84
N GLY A 209 -26.55 15.74 5.27
CA GLY A 209 -25.29 15.42 5.93
C GLY A 209 -25.06 13.94 6.12
N ILE A 210 -25.64 13.29 7.13
CA ILE A 210 -25.56 11.84 7.34
C ILE A 210 -26.68 11.17 6.55
N ALA A 211 -26.33 10.09 5.82
CA ALA A 211 -27.33 9.39 5.00
C ALA A 211 -28.43 8.79 5.87
N ASN A 212 -29.65 9.12 5.50
CA ASN A 212 -30.89 8.66 6.10
C ASN A 212 -31.85 8.12 5.01
N LEU A 213 -32.91 7.43 5.43
CA LEU A 213 -33.99 7.02 4.56
C LEU A 213 -34.96 8.19 4.34
N TYR A 214 -35.35 8.35 3.10
CA TYR A 214 -36.37 9.30 2.63
C TYR A 214 -37.38 8.60 1.76
N SER A 215 -38.57 9.18 1.61
CA SER A 215 -39.54 8.76 0.58
C SER A 215 -40.15 9.96 -0.11
N VAL A 216 -40.57 9.76 -1.35
CA VAL A 216 -41.20 10.76 -2.19
C VAL A 216 -42.31 10.10 -3.00
N ALA A 217 -43.36 10.84 -3.37
CA ALA A 217 -44.35 10.33 -4.32
C ALA A 217 -43.70 10.10 -5.70
N ALA A 218 -44.27 9.21 -6.52
CA ALA A 218 -43.69 8.88 -7.83
C ALA A 218 -43.63 10.07 -8.80
N ASP A 219 -44.41 11.11 -8.57
CA ASP A 219 -44.37 12.38 -9.32
C ASP A 219 -43.34 13.39 -8.80
N GLY A 220 -42.59 13.04 -7.75
CA GLY A 220 -41.58 13.91 -7.11
C GLY A 220 -42.11 14.80 -6.00
N SER A 221 -43.41 14.78 -5.70
CA SER A 221 -44.00 15.58 -4.61
C SER A 221 -43.90 14.87 -3.25
N ASP A 222 -44.19 15.61 -2.16
CA ASP A 222 -44.33 15.08 -0.80
C ASP A 222 -43.08 14.32 -0.31
N LEU A 223 -41.90 14.98 -0.34
CA LEU A 223 -40.67 14.44 0.25
C LEU A 223 -40.81 14.29 1.76
N ARG A 224 -40.51 13.11 2.30
CA ARG A 224 -40.54 12.79 3.74
C ARG A 224 -39.21 12.20 4.17
N ARG A 225 -38.66 12.67 5.29
CA ARG A 225 -37.57 12.00 5.99
C ARG A 225 -38.17 10.88 6.87
N LEU A 226 -37.63 9.67 6.76
CA LEU A 226 -38.15 8.48 7.46
C LEU A 226 -37.33 8.12 8.69
N THR A 227 -36.01 8.41 8.70
CA THR A 227 -35.12 8.04 9.81
C THR A 227 -34.26 9.23 10.29
N ASP A 228 -33.70 9.12 11.50
CA ASP A 228 -32.88 10.17 12.12
C ASP A 228 -31.53 9.61 12.63
N GLU A 229 -30.75 9.01 11.73
CA GLU A 229 -29.39 8.58 12.03
C GLU A 229 -28.50 9.83 12.14
N ARG A 230 -27.70 9.92 13.23
CA ARG A 230 -26.87 11.08 13.54
C ARG A 230 -25.38 10.78 13.66
N THR A 231 -25.01 9.52 13.84
CA THR A 231 -23.63 9.09 14.07
C THR A 231 -23.06 8.36 12.88
N TYR A 232 -23.80 7.37 12.37
CA TYR A 232 -23.38 6.54 11.25
C TYR A 232 -24.35 6.67 10.08
N PHE A 233 -23.85 6.55 8.88
CA PHE A 233 -24.66 6.54 7.67
C PHE A 233 -25.56 5.30 7.66
N ALA A 234 -26.85 5.45 7.34
CA ALA A 234 -27.71 4.35 6.93
C ALA A 234 -27.17 3.78 5.61
N ARG A 235 -27.12 2.46 5.50
CA ARG A 235 -26.53 1.76 4.34
C ARG A 235 -27.32 0.51 3.98
N TYR A 236 -27.26 0.13 2.71
CA TYR A 236 -27.78 -1.13 2.16
C TYR A 236 -29.23 -1.45 2.56
N PRO A 237 -30.19 -0.57 2.30
CA PRO A 237 -31.57 -0.81 2.65
C PRO A 237 -32.20 -1.92 1.80
N ALA A 238 -33.19 -2.58 2.35
CA ALA A 238 -34.08 -3.47 1.64
C ALA A 238 -35.49 -3.38 2.23
N THR A 239 -36.53 -3.63 1.42
CA THR A 239 -37.92 -3.52 1.84
C THR A 239 -38.70 -4.82 1.55
N ASP A 240 -39.73 -5.09 2.36
CA ASP A 240 -40.77 -6.06 2.09
C ASP A 240 -42.07 -5.38 1.61
N GLY A 241 -41.99 -4.09 1.24
CA GLY A 241 -43.14 -3.29 0.78
C GLY A 241 -43.84 -2.50 1.88
N THR A 242 -43.62 -2.82 3.16
CA THR A 242 -44.23 -2.18 4.33
C THR A 242 -43.21 -1.70 5.36
N ARG A 243 -42.04 -2.33 5.40
CA ARG A 243 -40.94 -2.01 6.27
C ARG A 243 -39.63 -1.86 5.45
N ILE A 244 -38.71 -1.11 5.99
CA ILE A 244 -37.36 -1.03 5.43
C ILE A 244 -36.37 -1.45 6.50
N VAL A 245 -35.56 -2.47 6.20
CA VAL A 245 -34.40 -2.85 7.01
C VAL A 245 -33.13 -2.20 6.45
N TYR A 246 -32.23 -1.73 7.31
CA TYR A 246 -30.97 -1.12 6.90
C TYR A 246 -29.88 -1.34 7.95
N ALA A 247 -28.62 -1.14 7.58
CA ALA A 247 -27.48 -1.18 8.49
C ALA A 247 -26.98 0.22 8.83
N ALA A 248 -26.60 0.45 10.11
CA ALA A 248 -25.93 1.66 10.54
C ALA A 248 -24.98 1.35 11.71
N GLY A 249 -23.69 1.71 11.62
CA GLY A 249 -22.70 1.44 12.67
C GLY A 249 -22.52 -0.05 13.01
N GLY A 250 -22.67 -0.94 12.05
CA GLY A 250 -22.58 -2.38 12.27
C GLY A 250 -23.81 -3.01 12.95
N GLU A 251 -24.90 -2.24 13.13
CA GLU A 251 -26.19 -2.71 13.63
C GLU A 251 -27.24 -2.72 12.54
N ILE A 252 -28.29 -3.53 12.75
CA ILE A 252 -29.45 -3.58 11.87
C ILE A 252 -30.62 -2.86 12.53
N ALA A 253 -31.30 -2.01 11.75
CA ALA A 253 -32.51 -1.32 12.14
C ALA A 253 -33.64 -1.60 11.16
N ILE A 254 -34.89 -1.57 11.65
CA ILE A 254 -36.12 -1.67 10.89
C ILE A 254 -36.90 -0.37 11.03
N TYR A 255 -37.18 0.28 9.92
CA TYR A 255 -38.22 1.32 9.83
C TYR A 255 -39.55 0.67 9.45
N ASN A 256 -40.61 0.99 10.21
CA ASN A 256 -41.97 0.53 9.96
C ASN A 256 -42.82 1.70 9.44
N ASP A 257 -43.34 1.58 8.23
CA ASP A 257 -44.10 2.67 7.60
C ASP A 257 -45.48 2.85 8.22
N ALA A 258 -46.06 1.81 8.85
CA ALA A 258 -47.38 1.89 9.43
C ALA A 258 -47.51 2.81 10.63
N ASP A 259 -46.42 2.96 11.42
CA ASP A 259 -46.38 3.80 12.63
C ASP A 259 -45.24 4.83 12.63
N GLY A 260 -44.39 4.81 11.58
CA GLY A 260 -43.25 5.71 11.45
C GLY A 260 -42.10 5.45 12.45
N THR A 261 -42.07 4.29 13.10
CA THR A 261 -41.06 3.97 14.12
C THR A 261 -39.82 3.30 13.53
N THR A 262 -38.68 3.53 14.18
CA THR A 262 -37.43 2.82 13.90
C THR A 262 -36.98 2.05 15.13
N THR A 263 -36.69 0.76 14.97
CA THR A 263 -36.21 -0.13 16.04
C THR A 263 -34.90 -0.79 15.66
N ARG A 264 -33.95 -0.87 16.61
CA ARG A 264 -32.72 -1.67 16.47
C ARG A 264 -33.03 -3.14 16.76
N VAL A 265 -32.50 -4.03 15.93
CA VAL A 265 -32.66 -5.48 16.11
C VAL A 265 -31.53 -6.00 16.98
N ALA A 266 -31.85 -6.54 18.14
CA ALA A 266 -30.88 -7.15 19.04
C ALA A 266 -30.47 -8.53 18.51
N ILE A 267 -29.25 -8.66 17.99
CA ILE A 267 -28.75 -9.86 17.33
C ILE A 267 -27.57 -10.42 18.10
N THR A 268 -27.58 -11.71 18.37
CA THR A 268 -26.44 -12.48 18.87
C THR A 268 -25.98 -13.46 17.78
N THR A 269 -24.70 -13.36 17.37
CA THR A 269 -24.10 -14.26 16.36
C THR A 269 -23.23 -15.29 17.06
N PRO A 270 -23.61 -16.56 17.14
CA PRO A 270 -22.82 -17.63 17.76
C PRO A 270 -21.71 -18.08 16.82
N SER A 271 -20.66 -17.26 16.68
CA SER A 271 -19.50 -17.54 15.84
C SER A 271 -18.27 -17.80 16.69
N ALA A 272 -17.38 -18.67 16.21
CA ALA A 272 -16.03 -18.82 16.74
C ALA A 272 -15.09 -17.67 16.34
N ALA A 273 -15.56 -16.71 15.53
CA ALA A 273 -14.81 -15.57 15.02
C ALA A 273 -13.43 -15.99 14.44
N PRO A 274 -13.36 -16.87 13.43
CA PRO A 274 -12.12 -17.46 12.95
C PRO A 274 -11.14 -16.44 12.40
N GLN A 275 -11.63 -15.28 11.91
CA GLN A 275 -10.77 -14.20 11.41
C GLN A 275 -9.99 -13.48 12.52
N THR A 276 -10.42 -13.58 13.79
CA THR A 276 -9.72 -13.02 14.95
C THR A 276 -8.69 -13.97 15.55
N ALA A 277 -8.64 -15.22 15.06
CA ALA A 277 -7.74 -16.22 15.58
C ALA A 277 -6.27 -15.85 15.28
N ARG A 278 -5.42 -16.00 16.29
CA ARG A 278 -3.97 -15.92 16.15
C ARG A 278 -3.49 -16.89 15.06
N ARG A 279 -2.60 -16.41 14.21
CA ARG A 279 -2.03 -17.23 13.13
C ARG A 279 -0.58 -16.85 12.84
N PHE A 280 0.14 -17.76 12.22
CA PHE A 280 1.46 -17.50 11.69
C PHE A 280 1.36 -17.31 10.18
N VAL A 281 2.15 -16.37 9.64
CA VAL A 281 2.19 -16.05 8.22
C VAL A 281 3.63 -16.10 7.73
N ASP A 282 3.82 -16.24 6.42
CA ASP A 282 5.14 -16.22 5.82
C ASP A 282 5.73 -14.79 5.88
N ALA A 283 6.94 -14.71 6.40
CA ALA A 283 7.64 -13.44 6.56
C ALA A 283 8.14 -12.88 5.21
N ALA A 284 8.47 -13.76 4.25
CA ALA A 284 8.96 -13.37 2.94
C ALA A 284 7.89 -12.62 2.14
N ASP A 285 6.62 -13.07 2.20
CA ASP A 285 5.50 -12.42 1.49
C ASP A 285 5.21 -11.00 1.97
N LEU A 286 5.76 -10.59 3.12
CA LEU A 286 5.42 -9.35 3.81
C LEU A 286 6.66 -8.50 4.15
N LEU A 287 7.80 -8.77 3.49
CA LEU A 287 9.04 -8.03 3.67
C LEU A 287 8.83 -6.55 3.25
N GLU A 288 9.23 -5.63 4.13
CA GLU A 288 9.09 -4.18 3.91
C GLU A 288 10.45 -3.49 3.72
N SER A 289 11.47 -3.87 4.49
CA SER A 289 12.82 -3.33 4.37
C SER A 289 13.86 -4.27 5.00
N TYR A 290 15.11 -4.12 4.60
CA TYR A 290 16.22 -4.92 5.12
C TYR A 290 17.53 -4.14 5.09
N ALA A 291 18.43 -4.44 6.03
CA ALA A 291 19.73 -3.81 6.16
C ALA A 291 20.78 -4.84 6.61
N PRO A 292 21.88 -5.04 5.87
CA PRO A 292 23.00 -5.88 6.32
C PRO A 292 23.72 -5.23 7.48
N SER A 293 24.24 -6.07 8.40
CA SER A 293 25.05 -5.58 9.53
C SER A 293 26.40 -5.03 9.07
N PRO A 294 27.04 -4.15 9.85
CA PRO A 294 28.33 -3.55 9.50
C PRO A 294 29.49 -4.55 9.31
N ASP A 295 29.37 -5.75 9.88
CA ASP A 295 30.33 -6.85 9.71
C ASP A 295 29.95 -7.83 8.58
N GLY A 296 28.80 -7.61 7.93
CA GLY A 296 28.27 -8.46 6.87
C GLY A 296 27.82 -9.86 7.30
N ALA A 297 27.70 -10.10 8.61
CA ALA A 297 27.36 -11.44 9.13
C ALA A 297 25.86 -11.64 9.38
N SER A 298 25.09 -10.55 9.51
CA SER A 298 23.68 -10.55 9.89
C SER A 298 22.86 -9.61 9.01
N VAL A 299 21.53 -9.77 9.08
CA VAL A 299 20.57 -8.85 8.47
C VAL A 299 19.54 -8.42 9.52
N ALA A 300 19.23 -7.14 9.59
CA ALA A 300 18.03 -6.62 10.23
C ALA A 300 16.96 -6.41 9.15
N LEU A 301 15.71 -6.73 9.44
CA LEU A 301 14.62 -6.60 8.50
C LEU A 301 13.31 -6.22 9.17
N VAL A 302 12.44 -5.60 8.40
CA VAL A 302 11.06 -5.32 8.78
C VAL A 302 10.14 -6.20 7.93
N THR A 303 9.30 -6.95 8.59
CA THR A 303 8.22 -7.68 7.93
C THR A 303 6.92 -7.47 8.70
N ARG A 304 5.86 -7.08 7.99
CA ARG A 304 4.53 -6.74 8.55
C ARG A 304 4.59 -5.79 9.76
N GLY A 305 5.45 -4.77 9.68
CA GLY A 305 5.59 -3.80 10.78
C GLY A 305 6.27 -4.35 12.04
N ARG A 306 7.01 -5.45 11.95
CA ARG A 306 7.83 -6.02 13.04
C ARG A 306 9.29 -6.04 12.63
N VAL A 307 10.19 -5.75 13.56
CA VAL A 307 11.63 -5.74 13.36
C VAL A 307 12.23 -7.04 13.83
N TYR A 308 13.06 -7.65 12.97
CA TYR A 308 13.84 -8.84 13.28
C TYR A 308 15.30 -8.59 12.94
N ALA A 309 16.21 -9.25 13.68
CA ALA A 309 17.57 -9.43 13.23
C ALA A 309 17.93 -10.92 13.30
N MET A 310 18.67 -11.35 12.29
CA MET A 310 19.13 -12.73 12.20
C MET A 310 20.50 -12.83 11.54
N PRO A 311 21.36 -13.75 11.93
CA PRO A 311 22.52 -14.13 11.15
C PRO A 311 22.10 -14.60 9.75
N LEU A 312 22.92 -14.33 8.74
CA LEU A 312 22.55 -14.64 7.34
C LEU A 312 22.21 -16.11 7.13
N TRP A 313 22.90 -17.03 7.79
CA TRP A 313 22.80 -18.46 7.47
C TRP A 313 22.19 -19.33 8.58
N GLU A 314 22.74 -19.25 9.77
CA GLU A 314 22.44 -20.17 10.87
C GLU A 314 22.08 -19.36 12.12
N GLU A 315 21.82 -20.05 13.25
CA GLU A 315 21.48 -19.46 14.54
C GLU A 315 20.06 -18.88 14.66
N ALA A 316 19.76 -18.28 15.82
CA ALA A 316 18.43 -17.84 16.19
C ALA A 316 18.07 -16.48 15.57
N VAL A 317 16.78 -16.30 15.31
CA VAL A 317 16.19 -15.01 14.94
C VAL A 317 15.69 -14.33 16.20
N SER A 318 15.95 -13.02 16.32
CA SER A 318 15.47 -12.20 17.43
C SER A 318 14.47 -11.16 16.94
N GLU A 319 13.39 -10.95 17.69
CA GLU A 319 12.41 -9.89 17.44
C GLU A 319 12.69 -8.70 18.38
N TYR A 320 12.50 -7.46 17.87
CA TYR A 320 12.78 -6.22 18.58
C TYR A 320 11.55 -5.34 18.69
N GLY A 321 11.46 -4.57 19.80
CA GLY A 321 10.36 -3.66 20.08
C GLY A 321 9.17 -4.33 20.78
N SER A 322 8.04 -3.63 20.94
CA SER A 322 6.83 -4.09 21.64
C SER A 322 5.71 -4.49 20.69
N ASP A 323 4.85 -5.43 21.11
CA ASP A 323 3.81 -6.07 20.27
C ASP A 323 2.69 -5.12 19.78
N VAL A 324 2.54 -3.94 20.37
CA VAL A 324 1.42 -3.02 20.08
C VAL A 324 1.75 -1.90 19.11
N ALA A 325 3.00 -1.85 18.59
CA ALA A 325 3.48 -0.81 17.69
C ALA A 325 3.74 -1.35 16.29
N ARG A 326 3.51 -0.53 15.27
CA ARG A 326 4.08 -0.76 13.95
C ARG A 326 5.47 -0.15 13.88
N ARG A 327 6.43 -0.93 13.37
CA ARG A 327 7.83 -0.53 13.21
C ARG A 327 8.18 -0.51 11.73
N ARG A 328 9.11 0.38 11.38
CA ARG A 328 9.56 0.60 10.00
C ARG A 328 11.01 1.06 9.98
N GLU A 329 11.65 1.06 8.82
CA GLU A 329 12.94 1.70 8.58
C GLU A 329 14.03 1.23 9.56
N VAL A 330 14.35 -0.08 9.55
CA VAL A 330 15.42 -0.59 10.43
C VAL A 330 16.80 -0.32 9.84
N VAL A 331 17.72 0.16 10.68
CA VAL A 331 19.14 0.37 10.33
C VAL A 331 20.05 -0.09 11.44
N TRP A 332 21.25 -0.58 11.09
CA TRP A 332 22.29 -0.88 12.05
C TRP A 332 23.07 0.39 12.42
N LEU A 333 23.45 0.51 13.67
CA LEU A 333 24.45 1.49 14.06
C LEU A 333 25.87 1.01 13.70
N HIS A 334 26.80 1.94 13.59
CA HIS A 334 28.17 1.68 13.15
C HIS A 334 28.93 0.62 13.97
N ASP A 335 28.51 0.37 15.21
CA ASP A 335 29.13 -0.61 16.10
C ASP A 335 28.71 -2.06 15.84
N GLY A 336 27.69 -2.29 14.98
CA GLY A 336 27.13 -3.61 14.70
C GLY A 336 26.45 -4.28 15.90
N LYS A 337 26.26 -3.53 17.01
CA LYS A 337 25.70 -4.04 18.26
C LYS A 337 24.32 -3.49 18.59
N ARG A 338 23.86 -2.50 17.86
CA ARG A 338 22.59 -1.83 18.06
C ARG A 338 21.87 -1.65 16.73
N VAL A 339 20.56 -1.71 16.77
CA VAL A 339 19.69 -1.30 15.67
C VAL A 339 18.89 -0.06 16.06
N ALA A 340 18.60 0.78 15.06
CA ALA A 340 17.64 1.86 15.19
C ALA A 340 16.45 1.60 14.24
N TYR A 341 15.26 1.92 14.69
CA TYR A 341 14.04 1.75 13.89
C TYR A 341 12.99 2.79 14.27
N VAL A 342 12.03 2.99 13.39
CA VAL A 342 10.86 3.84 13.63
C VAL A 342 9.79 3.03 14.35
N ASP A 343 9.18 3.60 15.40
CA ASP A 343 8.16 2.99 16.26
C ASP A 343 7.00 3.96 16.45
N ASP A 344 5.75 3.49 16.41
CA ASP A 344 4.56 4.34 16.55
C ASP A 344 3.75 4.11 17.85
N ALA A 345 4.32 3.43 18.83
CA ALA A 345 3.64 3.08 20.08
C ALA A 345 2.96 4.25 20.81
N PRO A 346 3.52 5.48 20.87
CA PRO A 346 2.86 6.61 21.54
C PRO A 346 1.74 7.26 20.71
N GLY A 347 1.43 6.76 19.51
CA GLY A 347 0.45 7.34 18.59
C GLY A 347 1.04 8.39 17.62
N TYR A 348 2.34 8.59 17.65
CA TYR A 348 3.16 9.32 16.68
C TYR A 348 4.46 8.56 16.45
N GLU A 349 5.15 8.83 15.36
CA GLU A 349 6.41 8.14 15.07
C GLU A 349 7.56 8.72 15.89
N ARG A 350 8.43 7.83 16.36
CA ARG A 350 9.68 8.13 17.05
C ARG A 350 10.77 7.17 16.59
N ILE A 351 12.02 7.54 16.78
CA ILE A 351 13.16 6.65 16.55
C ILE A 351 13.52 6.00 17.88
N VAL A 352 13.69 4.68 17.83
CA VAL A 352 14.08 3.83 18.96
C VAL A 352 15.39 3.16 18.63
N VAL A 353 16.30 3.09 19.62
CA VAL A 353 17.56 2.35 19.54
C VAL A 353 17.50 1.18 20.53
N GLU A 354 17.87 -0.01 20.08
CA GLU A 354 17.85 -1.22 20.89
C GLU A 354 19.12 -2.05 20.65
N PRO A 355 19.76 -2.59 21.72
CA PRO A 355 20.89 -3.50 21.58
C PRO A 355 20.47 -4.84 20.99
N ILE A 356 21.30 -5.43 20.12
CA ILE A 356 21.04 -6.72 19.49
C ILE A 356 20.93 -7.85 20.50
N ASP A 357 21.72 -7.82 21.55
CA ASP A 357 21.68 -8.82 22.63
C ASP A 357 20.54 -8.60 23.65
N GLN A 358 19.75 -7.54 23.46
CA GLN A 358 18.64 -7.15 24.35
C GLN A 358 19.07 -7.01 25.82
N SER A 359 20.35 -6.77 26.08
CA SER A 359 20.92 -6.63 27.43
C SER A 359 20.38 -5.44 28.21
N THR A 360 19.88 -4.44 27.51
CA THR A 360 19.18 -3.28 28.08
C THR A 360 17.91 -2.97 27.29
N PRO A 361 16.90 -2.35 27.94
CA PRO A 361 15.66 -2.00 27.26
C PRO A 361 15.88 -1.04 26.08
N ALA A 362 15.01 -1.11 25.08
CA ALA A 362 14.91 -0.18 23.97
C ALA A 362 14.73 1.27 24.46
N VAL A 363 15.43 2.22 23.85
CA VAL A 363 15.43 3.64 24.20
C VAL A 363 14.90 4.47 23.05
N ALA A 364 13.85 5.26 23.29
CA ALA A 364 13.43 6.28 22.34
C ALA A 364 14.46 7.42 22.34
N VAL A 365 15.03 7.72 21.17
CA VAL A 365 16.04 8.77 20.97
C VAL A 365 15.47 10.05 20.37
N THR A 366 14.18 10.05 20.01
CA THR A 366 13.42 11.23 19.62
C THR A 366 12.16 11.36 20.44
N HIS A 367 11.74 12.58 20.70
CA HIS A 367 10.57 12.89 21.52
C HIS A 367 9.65 13.90 20.80
N GLY A 368 8.33 13.76 21.01
CA GLY A 368 7.36 14.64 20.39
C GLY A 368 7.10 14.33 18.91
N ASP A 369 6.33 15.19 18.27
CA ASP A 369 5.90 15.03 16.88
C ASP A 369 7.00 15.50 15.90
N ILE A 370 7.81 14.58 15.45
CA ILE A 370 8.83 14.79 14.40
C ILE A 370 8.28 14.56 12.98
N GLY A 371 6.98 14.36 12.83
CA GLY A 371 6.34 13.98 11.57
C GLY A 371 6.51 12.50 11.23
N ARG A 372 5.88 12.06 10.12
CA ARG A 372 6.05 10.71 9.59
C ARG A 372 7.42 10.60 8.94
N ILE A 373 8.24 9.71 9.44
CA ILE A 373 9.57 9.43 8.88
C ILE A 373 9.41 8.69 7.55
N THR A 374 10.06 9.17 6.51
CA THR A 374 10.02 8.60 5.17
C THR A 374 11.31 7.89 4.78
N GLU A 375 12.39 8.16 5.48
CA GLU A 375 13.70 7.52 5.30
C GLU A 375 14.52 7.71 6.57
N LEU A 376 15.25 6.68 6.98
CA LEU A 376 16.15 6.66 8.12
C LEU A 376 17.46 5.99 7.72
N ILE A 377 18.60 6.63 7.98
CA ILE A 377 19.93 6.05 7.78
C ILE A 377 20.83 6.27 8.97
N ALA A 378 21.81 5.41 9.15
CA ALA A 378 22.84 5.53 10.18
C ALA A 378 24.21 5.92 9.57
N SER A 379 24.96 6.74 10.29
CA SER A 379 26.32 7.08 9.91
C SER A 379 27.24 5.85 10.04
N PRO A 380 28.12 5.58 9.06
CA PRO A 380 29.09 4.50 9.14
C PRO A 380 30.24 4.77 10.14
N ALA A 381 30.37 6.01 10.62
CA ALA A 381 31.54 6.47 11.38
C ALA A 381 31.23 7.05 12.76
N GLY A 382 30.05 6.77 13.33
CA GLY A 382 29.73 7.27 14.68
C GLY A 382 28.26 7.18 15.04
N ASP A 383 27.94 7.49 16.29
CA ASP A 383 26.59 7.44 16.87
C ASP A 383 25.70 8.58 16.34
N ARG A 384 25.39 8.54 15.06
CA ARG A 384 24.62 9.56 14.34
C ARG A 384 23.62 8.92 13.39
N LEU A 385 22.43 9.49 13.33
CA LEU A 385 21.35 9.15 12.39
C LEU A 385 21.00 10.37 11.54
N ALA A 386 20.51 10.15 10.33
CA ALA A 386 19.82 11.14 9.54
C ALA A 386 18.44 10.59 9.15
N PHE A 387 17.42 11.45 9.16
CA PHE A 387 16.08 11.06 8.73
C PHE A 387 15.37 12.19 8.00
N ALA A 388 14.58 11.81 7.00
CA ALA A 388 13.64 12.69 6.31
C ALA A 388 12.21 12.39 6.77
N ASN A 389 11.31 13.41 6.70
CA ASN A 389 9.92 13.25 7.04
C ASN A 389 8.96 13.74 5.94
N HIS A 390 7.66 13.43 6.08
CA HIS A 390 6.61 13.83 5.15
C HIS A 390 6.41 15.36 5.02
N ARG A 391 6.96 16.15 5.96
CA ARG A 391 6.93 17.62 5.95
C ARG A 391 8.06 18.21 5.10
N HIS A 392 8.73 17.38 4.31
CA HIS A 392 9.87 17.73 3.47
C HIS A 392 11.11 18.18 4.25
N GLN A 393 11.21 17.83 5.53
CA GLN A 393 12.28 18.20 6.43
C GLN A 393 13.33 17.09 6.51
N LEU A 394 14.58 17.46 6.56
CA LEU A 394 15.73 16.58 6.78
C LEU A 394 16.36 16.94 8.13
N TYR A 395 16.54 15.95 8.97
CA TYR A 395 17.11 16.07 10.30
C TYR A 395 18.39 15.26 10.44
N LEU A 396 19.28 15.77 11.27
CA LEU A 396 20.46 15.07 11.78
C LEU A 396 20.29 14.86 13.28
N LEU A 397 20.58 13.66 13.77
CA LEU A 397 20.47 13.28 15.17
C LEU A 397 21.78 12.64 15.64
N ASP A 398 22.53 13.35 16.47
CA ASP A 398 23.60 12.75 17.28
C ASP A 398 22.96 12.06 18.48
N LEU A 399 23.25 10.77 18.71
CA LEU A 399 22.62 10.02 19.81
C LEU A 399 22.93 10.68 21.16
N GLY A 400 21.87 10.95 21.92
CA GLY A 400 21.96 11.68 23.19
C GLY A 400 21.73 13.19 23.06
N ALA A 401 21.47 13.71 21.85
CA ALA A 401 21.09 15.10 21.59
C ALA A 401 19.68 15.20 20.98
N GLU A 402 19.13 16.40 20.91
CA GLU A 402 17.86 16.64 20.19
C GLU A 402 18.10 16.66 18.66
N PRO A 403 17.13 16.21 17.85
CA PRO A 403 17.23 16.26 16.40
C PRO A 403 17.42 17.69 15.89
N ARG A 404 18.43 17.90 15.07
CA ARG A 404 18.71 19.19 14.44
C ARG A 404 18.16 19.23 13.02
N LEU A 405 17.25 20.18 12.73
CA LEU A 405 16.81 20.44 11.37
C LEU A 405 17.99 20.88 10.51
N LEU A 406 18.26 20.13 9.44
CA LEU A 406 19.38 20.37 8.54
C LEU A 406 18.93 21.13 7.30
N ASP A 407 17.83 20.70 6.69
CA ASP A 407 17.27 21.32 5.48
C ASP A 407 15.75 21.11 5.38
N THR A 408 15.11 21.88 4.50
CA THR A 408 13.71 21.72 4.15
C THR A 408 13.54 21.88 2.64
N SER A 409 13.01 20.86 1.98
CA SER A 409 12.72 20.93 0.55
C SER A 409 11.41 21.69 0.27
N THR A 410 11.36 22.42 -0.83
CA THR A 410 10.22 23.31 -1.12
C THR A 410 9.06 22.64 -1.84
N ALA A 411 9.29 21.55 -2.59
CA ALA A 411 8.29 20.97 -3.47
C ALA A 411 8.03 19.49 -3.24
N TRP A 412 9.00 18.74 -2.74
CA TRP A 412 8.89 17.30 -2.44
C TRP A 412 9.78 16.96 -1.26
N ARG A 413 9.63 15.76 -0.67
CA ARG A 413 10.47 15.31 0.44
C ARG A 413 11.95 15.21 0.05
N CYS A 414 12.86 15.51 0.97
CA CYS A 414 14.26 15.09 0.83
C CYS A 414 14.30 13.56 0.81
N MET A 415 15.11 12.97 -0.02
CA MET A 415 15.18 11.52 -0.20
C MET A 415 16.55 11.06 -0.71
N ASP A 416 16.72 9.73 -0.74
CA ASP A 416 17.95 9.08 -1.17
C ASP A 416 19.16 9.56 -0.34
N LEU A 417 19.02 9.46 0.98
CA LEU A 417 20.02 9.94 1.93
C LEU A 417 21.28 9.05 1.88
N ALA A 418 22.45 9.63 1.88
CA ALA A 418 23.71 8.89 1.89
C ALA A 418 24.79 9.61 2.72
N PHE A 419 25.26 9.00 3.81
CA PHE A 419 26.44 9.50 4.53
C PHE A 419 27.73 9.24 3.75
N ALA A 420 28.66 10.18 3.81
CA ALA A 420 30.02 9.95 3.37
C ALA A 420 30.70 8.87 4.24
N PRO A 421 31.72 8.15 3.71
CA PRO A 421 32.39 7.09 4.45
C PRO A 421 32.96 7.51 5.81
N ASP A 422 33.38 8.77 5.94
CA ASP A 422 33.90 9.35 7.19
C ASP A 422 32.81 9.92 8.12
N GLY A 423 31.52 9.89 7.69
CA GLY A 423 30.38 10.44 8.42
C GLY A 423 30.35 11.97 8.54
N ALA A 424 31.27 12.68 7.87
CA ALA A 424 31.36 14.13 7.94
C ALA A 424 30.36 14.85 7.04
N TRP A 425 29.92 14.20 5.97
CA TRP A 425 29.01 14.76 4.97
C TRP A 425 27.80 13.89 4.76
N LEU A 426 26.66 14.52 4.37
CA LEU A 426 25.42 13.86 4.01
C LEU A 426 24.97 14.34 2.63
N ALA A 427 24.87 13.46 1.65
CA ALA A 427 24.31 13.75 0.34
C ALA A 427 22.84 13.31 0.28
N TYR A 428 22.00 14.02 -0.48
CA TYR A 428 20.58 13.70 -0.66
C TYR A 428 20.00 14.38 -1.90
N ALA A 429 18.89 13.86 -2.39
CA ALA A 429 18.09 14.52 -3.42
C ALA A 429 17.19 15.60 -2.78
N TRP A 430 17.29 16.82 -3.29
CA TRP A 430 16.52 18.00 -2.85
C TRP A 430 15.71 18.56 -4.01
N PHE A 431 14.46 18.99 -3.77
CA PHE A 431 13.51 19.35 -4.81
C PHE A 431 13.13 20.83 -4.79
N PRO A 432 13.71 21.66 -5.67
CA PRO A 432 13.29 23.05 -5.85
C PRO A 432 11.90 23.16 -6.48
N LYS A 433 11.48 22.14 -7.27
CA LYS A 433 10.17 22.00 -7.91
C LYS A 433 9.77 20.51 -7.93
N ALA A 434 8.48 20.25 -8.08
CA ALA A 434 7.95 18.87 -8.08
C ALA A 434 8.54 17.94 -9.17
N SER A 435 8.99 18.52 -10.29
CA SER A 435 9.54 17.80 -11.45
C SER A 435 11.05 17.98 -11.63
N THR A 436 11.74 18.48 -10.62
CA THR A 436 13.19 18.77 -10.70
C THR A 436 13.84 18.51 -9.36
N SER A 437 14.89 17.72 -9.34
CA SER A 437 15.73 17.51 -8.16
C SER A 437 17.18 17.79 -8.45
N ILE A 438 17.92 18.12 -7.39
CA ILE A 438 19.37 18.26 -7.39
C ILE A 438 19.97 17.37 -6.32
N ILE A 439 21.23 17.01 -6.47
CA ILE A 439 22.00 16.44 -5.37
C ILE A 439 22.58 17.58 -4.54
N ARG A 440 22.22 17.59 -3.27
CA ARG A 440 22.72 18.51 -2.25
C ARG A 440 23.58 17.77 -1.25
N ILE A 441 24.62 18.43 -0.75
CA ILE A 441 25.53 17.90 0.25
C ILE A 441 25.50 18.83 1.46
N ALA A 442 25.34 18.25 2.64
CA ALA A 442 25.40 18.98 3.90
C ALA A 442 26.63 18.58 4.71
N ASP A 443 27.33 19.57 5.26
CA ASP A 443 28.32 19.36 6.31
C ASP A 443 27.61 19.00 7.62
N CYS A 444 27.82 17.81 8.12
CA CYS A 444 27.15 17.31 9.31
C CYS A 444 27.53 18.10 10.59
N THR A 445 28.65 18.77 10.61
CA THR A 445 29.12 19.56 11.77
C THR A 445 28.57 20.98 11.74
N SER A 446 28.84 21.69 10.66
CA SER A 446 28.47 23.11 10.53
C SER A 446 27.03 23.32 10.08
N GLY A 447 26.43 22.35 9.37
CA GLY A 447 25.17 22.49 8.69
C GLY A 447 25.25 23.27 7.38
N ALA A 448 26.43 23.56 6.87
CA ALA A 448 26.61 24.24 5.59
C ALA A 448 26.13 23.34 4.44
N LEU A 449 25.42 23.93 3.48
CA LEU A 449 24.82 23.25 2.34
C LEU A 449 25.55 23.60 1.05
N VAL A 450 25.80 22.59 0.21
CA VAL A 450 26.47 22.76 -1.09
C VAL A 450 25.61 22.01 -2.15
N ASP A 451 25.23 22.68 -3.23
CA ASP A 451 24.59 22.06 -4.36
C ASP A 451 25.66 21.39 -5.26
N ALA A 452 25.61 20.06 -5.35
CA ALA A 452 26.54 19.28 -6.17
C ALA A 452 26.15 19.27 -7.64
N THR A 453 24.87 19.49 -7.95
CA THR A 453 24.34 19.53 -9.31
C THR A 453 23.42 20.73 -9.53
N ASP A 454 23.25 21.11 -10.80
CA ASP A 454 22.34 22.19 -11.20
C ASP A 454 20.90 21.66 -11.42
N PRO A 455 19.83 22.46 -11.19
CA PRO A 455 18.45 22.04 -11.30
C PRO A 455 17.99 21.93 -12.78
N LEU A 456 18.59 21.01 -13.54
CA LEU A 456 18.27 20.79 -14.95
C LEU A 456 17.08 19.87 -15.14
N ARG A 457 17.09 18.73 -14.46
CA ARG A 457 16.07 17.66 -14.56
C ARG A 457 15.91 17.01 -13.20
N GLU A 458 15.95 15.68 -13.16
CA GLU A 458 15.83 14.88 -11.96
C GLU A 458 17.14 14.17 -11.68
N ASP A 459 17.76 14.51 -10.54
CA ASP A 459 18.98 13.86 -10.02
C ASP A 459 18.61 13.11 -8.75
N ARG A 460 18.97 11.83 -8.66
CA ARG A 460 18.56 10.90 -7.61
C ARG A 460 19.68 9.96 -7.18
N SER A 461 19.44 9.25 -6.06
CA SER A 461 20.28 8.15 -5.58
C SER A 461 21.77 8.54 -5.48
N PRO A 462 22.17 9.60 -4.71
CA PRO A 462 23.57 9.90 -4.49
C PRO A 462 24.26 8.76 -3.72
N ALA A 463 25.48 8.42 -4.12
CA ALA A 463 26.28 7.40 -3.49
C ALA A 463 27.77 7.79 -3.49
N TRP A 464 28.43 7.61 -2.36
CA TRP A 464 29.83 7.99 -2.22
C TRP A 464 30.77 6.89 -2.74
N ASP A 465 31.83 7.32 -3.38
CA ASP A 465 33.01 6.49 -3.59
C ASP A 465 33.67 6.15 -2.23
N PRO A 466 34.01 4.88 -1.95
CA PRO A 466 34.63 4.52 -0.67
C PRO A 466 35.94 5.25 -0.35
N ASP A 467 36.68 5.66 -1.38
CA ASP A 467 37.90 6.46 -1.21
C ASP A 467 37.63 7.97 -1.01
N GLY A 468 36.35 8.40 -1.08
CA GLY A 468 35.96 9.80 -0.89
C GLY A 468 36.42 10.74 -2.01
N LYS A 469 36.64 10.24 -3.22
CA LYS A 469 37.08 11.03 -4.38
C LYS A 469 35.93 11.50 -5.25
N TYR A 470 34.86 10.68 -5.33
CA TYR A 470 33.73 10.88 -6.21
C TYR A 470 32.41 10.79 -5.45
N LEU A 471 31.38 11.40 -6.02
CA LEU A 471 29.98 11.15 -5.69
C LEU A 471 29.28 10.68 -6.95
N TYR A 472 28.67 9.49 -6.90
CA TYR A 472 27.86 8.92 -7.96
C TYR A 472 26.41 9.32 -7.79
N PHE A 473 25.64 9.38 -8.88
CA PHE A 473 24.20 9.62 -8.83
C PHE A 473 23.53 9.20 -10.13
N ILE A 474 22.23 9.08 -10.14
CA ILE A 474 21.42 8.80 -11.32
C ILE A 474 20.73 10.09 -11.77
N SER A 475 20.73 10.37 -13.08
CA SER A 475 20.15 11.59 -13.61
C SER A 475 19.40 11.37 -14.91
N ALA A 476 18.30 12.12 -15.07
CA ALA A 476 17.51 12.21 -16.29
C ALA A 476 17.91 13.39 -17.18
N ARG A 477 19.22 13.70 -17.28
CA ARG A 477 19.73 14.86 -18.00
C ARG A 477 20.05 14.64 -19.47
N ASP A 478 19.97 13.39 -19.97
CA ASP A 478 20.09 13.09 -21.39
C ASP A 478 18.77 13.33 -22.12
N PHE A 479 18.83 14.03 -23.24
CA PHE A 479 17.67 14.31 -24.07
C PHE A 479 17.66 13.43 -25.30
N ASN A 480 17.07 12.23 -25.17
CA ASN A 480 16.91 11.26 -26.25
C ASN A 480 15.47 10.72 -26.30
N PRO A 481 14.50 11.54 -26.79
CA PRO A 481 13.10 11.14 -26.78
C PRO A 481 12.79 10.07 -27.83
N VAL A 482 11.84 9.20 -27.48
CA VAL A 482 11.17 8.30 -28.43
C VAL A 482 9.88 8.99 -28.93
N TYR A 483 9.71 9.04 -30.26
CA TYR A 483 8.50 9.62 -30.83
C TYR A 483 7.35 8.63 -30.82
N ASP A 484 6.23 9.04 -30.23
CA ASP A 484 4.98 8.28 -30.27
C ASP A 484 4.21 8.58 -31.56
N ALA A 485 4.17 7.60 -32.47
CA ALA A 485 3.49 7.74 -33.76
C ALA A 485 1.95 7.76 -33.66
N LEU A 486 1.36 7.33 -32.51
CA LEU A 486 -0.09 7.29 -32.33
C LEU A 486 -0.66 8.64 -31.86
N GLN A 487 0.01 9.26 -30.89
CA GLN A 487 -0.42 10.55 -30.31
C GLN A 487 0.42 11.72 -30.80
N PHE A 488 1.47 11.45 -31.57
CA PHE A 488 2.40 12.46 -32.11
C PHE A 488 3.10 13.27 -31.02
N ASP A 489 3.41 12.62 -29.88
CA ASP A 489 4.06 13.25 -28.73
C ASP A 489 5.44 12.62 -28.48
N LEU A 490 6.26 13.27 -27.63
CA LEU A 490 7.56 12.77 -27.23
C LEU A 490 7.44 11.97 -25.92
N SER A 491 8.05 10.78 -25.90
CA SER A 491 8.14 9.92 -24.73
C SER A 491 9.59 9.74 -24.31
N PHE A 492 9.85 9.56 -23.02
CA PHE A 492 11.18 9.39 -22.44
C PHE A 492 11.25 8.09 -21.60
N PRO A 493 11.02 6.91 -22.17
CA PRO A 493 10.97 5.67 -21.41
C PRO A 493 12.32 5.25 -20.83
N GLN A 494 13.42 5.78 -21.35
CA GLN A 494 14.80 5.46 -20.99
C GLN A 494 15.61 6.74 -20.81
N ALA A 495 15.14 7.67 -19.98
CA ALA A 495 15.74 9.00 -19.85
C ALA A 495 16.89 9.07 -18.83
N MET A 496 17.17 7.99 -18.10
CA MET A 496 18.14 8.01 -17.00
C MET A 496 19.46 7.39 -17.38
N ARG A 497 20.54 7.84 -16.72
CA ARG A 497 21.88 7.28 -16.79
C ARG A 497 22.60 7.51 -15.45
N PRO A 498 23.54 6.64 -15.04
CA PRO A 498 24.47 6.93 -13.96
C PRO A 498 25.46 8.05 -14.33
N TYR A 499 25.78 8.88 -13.35
CA TYR A 499 26.74 9.97 -13.43
C TYR A 499 27.70 9.96 -12.25
N VAL A 500 28.83 10.62 -12.42
CA VAL A 500 29.85 10.84 -11.39
C VAL A 500 30.23 12.31 -11.34
N VAL A 501 30.41 12.87 -10.15
CA VAL A 501 31.02 14.17 -9.94
C VAL A 501 32.33 14.00 -9.15
N ALA A 502 33.42 14.57 -9.65
CA ALA A 502 34.67 14.61 -8.93
C ALA A 502 34.62 15.69 -7.82
N LEU A 503 34.89 15.29 -6.58
CA LEU A 503 34.74 16.18 -5.41
C LEU A 503 35.77 17.29 -5.37
N ARG A 504 36.92 17.11 -6.03
CA ARG A 504 37.99 18.10 -6.14
C ARG A 504 38.50 18.20 -7.58
N PRO A 505 39.07 19.34 -8.00
CA PRO A 505 39.61 19.53 -9.36
C PRO A 505 40.82 18.66 -9.70
N ASP A 506 41.57 18.22 -8.70
CA ASP A 506 42.77 17.37 -8.86
C ASP A 506 42.45 15.88 -9.01
N VAL A 507 41.20 15.50 -8.78
CA VAL A 507 40.74 14.09 -8.95
C VAL A 507 40.63 13.76 -10.45
N PRO A 508 41.28 12.68 -10.94
CA PRO A 508 41.28 12.34 -12.35
C PRO A 508 39.89 11.87 -12.82
N ASN A 509 39.66 11.94 -14.14
CA ASN A 509 38.49 11.36 -14.75
C ASN A 509 38.53 9.81 -14.61
N PRO A 510 37.55 9.18 -13.93
CA PRO A 510 37.59 7.73 -13.65
C PRO A 510 37.43 6.86 -14.91
N PHE A 511 36.98 7.45 -16.02
CA PHE A 511 36.78 6.74 -17.31
C PHE A 511 38.00 6.86 -18.24
N THR A 512 39.10 7.45 -17.78
CA THR A 512 40.33 7.51 -18.55
C THR A 512 41.19 6.29 -18.23
N PRO A 513 41.44 5.39 -19.19
CA PRO A 513 42.29 4.24 -18.93
C PRO A 513 43.68 4.61 -18.51
N VAL A 514 44.14 4.05 -17.40
CA VAL A 514 45.54 4.18 -17.00
C VAL A 514 46.33 3.07 -17.63
N PRO A 515 47.36 3.34 -18.48
CA PRO A 515 48.17 2.31 -19.08
C PRO A 515 48.83 1.42 -18.02
N ALA A 516 48.51 0.14 -18.01
CA ALA A 516 49.11 -0.84 -17.10
C ALA A 516 50.39 -1.42 -17.73
N SER A 517 51.43 -1.61 -16.93
CA SER A 517 52.63 -2.34 -17.34
C SER A 517 52.30 -3.81 -17.51
N LEU A 518 52.93 -4.49 -18.54
CA LEU A 518 52.84 -5.90 -18.74
C LEU A 518 53.40 -6.73 -17.57
N HIS A 519 54.24 -6.13 -16.78
CA HIS A 519 54.82 -6.71 -15.56
C HIS A 519 54.29 -5.95 -14.33
N LYS A 520 53.79 -6.64 -13.31
CA LYS A 520 53.48 -6.04 -11.99
C LYS A 520 54.75 -5.37 -11.46
N ALA A 521 54.63 -4.16 -10.97
CA ALA A 521 55.75 -3.48 -10.24
C ALA A 521 56.07 -4.33 -9.00
N LYS A 522 57.37 -4.46 -8.68
CA LYS A 522 57.85 -5.25 -7.53
C LYS A 522 57.30 -4.75 -6.17
N ASP A 523 56.76 -3.53 -6.12
CA ASP A 523 56.17 -2.94 -4.91
C ASP A 523 54.79 -3.52 -4.55
N ASP A 524 54.12 -4.27 -5.47
CA ASP A 524 52.84 -4.95 -5.20
C ASP A 524 53.02 -6.38 -4.68
N GLU A 525 54.23 -6.98 -4.80
CA GLU A 525 54.51 -8.31 -4.28
C GLU A 525 54.91 -8.30 -2.77
N ASP A 526 55.43 -7.18 -2.26
CA ASP A 526 55.79 -7.04 -0.84
C ASP A 526 54.57 -6.79 0.07
N ALA A 527 53.37 -6.59 -0.49
CA ALA A 527 52.14 -6.39 0.27
C ALA A 527 51.38 -7.71 0.52
N ASP A 528 51.70 -8.79 -0.22
CA ASP A 528 51.01 -10.10 -0.11
C ASP A 528 51.80 -11.16 0.69
N ASP A 529 53.11 -10.92 0.99
CA ASP A 529 53.98 -11.92 1.65
C ASP A 529 54.07 -11.79 3.18
N ASP A 530 53.31 -10.88 3.82
CA ASP A 530 53.15 -10.79 5.29
C ASP A 530 51.98 -11.65 5.84
N LYS A 531 51.73 -12.84 5.25
CA LYS A 531 50.74 -13.79 5.73
C LYS A 531 51.38 -14.98 6.42
N ASP A 532 52.14 -14.72 7.48
CA ASP A 532 52.39 -15.74 8.53
C ASP A 532 52.78 -15.02 9.84
N GLY A 533 51.79 -14.94 10.73
CA GLY A 533 52.11 -14.54 12.11
C GLY A 533 51.03 -13.69 12.78
N ASP A 534 50.30 -14.34 13.68
CA ASP A 534 49.42 -13.83 14.74
C ASP A 534 48.12 -13.11 14.31
N ASP A 535 47.02 -13.78 14.57
CA ASP A 535 45.64 -13.29 14.67
C ASP A 535 45.49 -12.28 15.82
N ASP A 536 46.13 -11.11 15.72
CA ASP A 536 45.71 -9.93 16.45
C ASP A 536 44.72 -9.18 15.55
N GLU A 537 43.45 -9.14 15.94
CA GLU A 537 42.38 -8.34 15.33
C GLU A 537 42.84 -6.89 15.12
N LYS A 538 43.34 -6.58 13.93
CA LYS A 538 43.63 -5.20 13.54
C LYS A 538 42.29 -4.46 13.44
N ALA A 539 42.01 -3.56 14.38
CA ALA A 539 40.86 -2.67 14.33
C ALA A 539 40.71 -2.03 12.93
N PRO A 540 39.51 -1.95 12.38
CA PRO A 540 39.27 -1.43 11.04
C PRO A 540 39.87 -0.03 10.90
N LYS A 541 40.67 0.20 9.85
CA LYS A 541 41.27 1.53 9.59
C LYS A 541 40.14 2.55 9.41
N LYS A 542 40.21 3.67 10.16
CA LYS A 542 39.28 4.78 9.98
C LYS A 542 39.31 5.25 8.53
N PRO A 543 38.15 5.51 7.90
CA PRO A 543 38.10 6.09 6.56
C PRO A 543 38.89 7.38 6.47
N ALA A 544 39.49 7.64 5.31
CA ALA A 544 40.17 8.91 5.06
C ALA A 544 39.14 10.06 5.04
N PRO A 545 39.49 11.26 5.54
CA PRO A 545 38.59 12.40 5.49
C PRO A 545 38.16 12.74 4.06
N VAL A 546 36.89 12.92 3.83
CA VAL A 546 36.31 13.36 2.55
C VAL A 546 36.49 14.87 2.44
N VAL A 547 37.14 15.31 1.38
CA VAL A 547 37.40 16.74 1.11
C VAL A 547 36.64 17.17 -0.14
N ILE A 548 35.81 18.20 0.00
CA ILE A 548 35.00 18.75 -1.06
C ILE A 548 35.45 20.18 -1.41
N ASP A 549 35.80 20.40 -2.68
CA ASP A 549 35.90 21.74 -3.24
C ASP A 549 34.55 22.11 -3.88
N ALA A 550 33.79 22.94 -3.19
CA ALA A 550 32.45 23.35 -3.61
C ALA A 550 32.46 24.17 -4.91
N ALA A 551 33.56 24.90 -5.18
CA ALA A 551 33.64 25.71 -6.38
C ALA A 551 33.72 24.85 -7.64
N GLY A 552 32.74 25.03 -8.54
CA GLY A 552 32.68 24.33 -9.82
C GLY A 552 32.32 22.83 -9.76
N LEU A 553 31.66 22.35 -8.71
CA LEU A 553 31.17 20.98 -8.63
C LEU A 553 30.30 20.59 -9.86
N PRO A 554 29.28 21.36 -10.28
CA PRO A 554 28.46 21.00 -11.41
C PRO A 554 29.22 20.87 -12.74
N GLN A 555 30.39 21.51 -12.89
CA GLN A 555 31.21 21.41 -14.09
C GLN A 555 32.11 20.17 -14.11
N ARG A 556 32.21 19.43 -13.01
CA ARG A 556 32.99 18.19 -12.89
C ARG A 556 32.17 16.92 -13.05
N ILE A 557 30.94 17.04 -13.55
CA ILE A 557 30.02 15.93 -13.77
C ILE A 557 30.36 15.22 -15.08
N LEU A 558 30.46 13.89 -15.04
CA LEU A 558 30.72 13.03 -16.18
C LEU A 558 29.67 11.91 -16.22
N ALA A 559 29.20 11.55 -17.42
CA ALA A 559 28.32 10.41 -17.61
C ALA A 559 29.11 9.10 -17.55
N PHE A 560 28.54 8.05 -16.96
CA PHE A 560 29.06 6.70 -17.14
C PHE A 560 28.97 6.30 -18.62
N PRO A 561 29.94 5.55 -19.14
CA PRO A 561 29.89 5.06 -20.53
C PRO A 561 29.01 3.82 -20.65
N VAL A 562 27.77 3.95 -20.26
CA VAL A 562 26.70 2.94 -20.37
C VAL A 562 25.51 3.52 -21.13
N GLU A 563 24.64 2.67 -21.64
CA GLU A 563 23.46 3.11 -22.36
C GLU A 563 22.45 3.81 -21.44
N GLU A 564 21.59 4.64 -22.00
CA GLU A 564 20.42 5.19 -21.33
C GLU A 564 19.45 4.07 -20.96
N GLY A 565 18.71 4.24 -19.85
CA GLY A 565 17.82 3.22 -19.36
C GLY A 565 16.90 3.73 -18.25
N ALA A 566 16.18 2.83 -17.64
CA ALA A 566 15.43 3.06 -16.42
C ALA A 566 16.28 2.59 -15.22
N TYR A 567 17.15 3.46 -14.72
CA TYR A 567 18.00 3.22 -13.57
C TYR A 567 17.30 3.71 -12.29
N ALA A 568 17.45 2.98 -11.17
CA ALA A 568 16.78 3.34 -9.92
C ALA A 568 17.75 3.63 -8.76
N ARG A 569 18.78 2.81 -8.56
CA ARG A 569 19.72 2.93 -7.45
C ARG A 569 21.17 2.77 -7.93
N ILE A 570 22.09 3.53 -7.31
CA ILE A 570 23.54 3.37 -7.50
C ILE A 570 24.23 3.31 -6.14
N VAL A 571 25.30 2.51 -6.02
CA VAL A 571 26.18 2.46 -4.85
C VAL A 571 27.64 2.38 -5.27
N GLY A 572 28.53 2.90 -4.42
CA GLY A 572 29.98 2.84 -4.62
C GLY A 572 30.59 1.65 -3.89
N VAL A 573 31.37 0.84 -4.61
CA VAL A 573 32.23 -0.21 -4.08
C VAL A 573 33.67 0.11 -4.48
N LYS A 574 34.66 -0.38 -3.75
CA LYS A 574 36.06 -0.09 -4.05
C LYS A 574 36.41 -0.49 -5.49
N GLY A 575 36.76 0.49 -6.32
CA GLY A 575 37.09 0.31 -7.74
C GLY A 575 35.91 0.10 -8.66
N ARG A 576 34.68 0.16 -8.19
CA ARG A 576 33.44 -0.10 -8.96
C ARG A 576 32.30 0.80 -8.54
N ALA A 577 31.31 0.94 -9.43
CA ALA A 577 29.96 1.40 -9.10
C ALA A 577 28.95 0.32 -9.50
N LEU A 578 27.98 0.04 -8.63
CA LEU A 578 26.90 -0.91 -8.89
C LEU A 578 25.60 -0.12 -9.04
N PHE A 579 24.75 -0.53 -9.98
CA PHE A 579 23.47 0.13 -10.21
C PHE A 579 22.41 -0.84 -10.71
N SER A 580 21.14 -0.55 -10.37
CA SER A 580 20.00 -1.30 -10.89
C SER A 580 19.47 -0.67 -12.18
N ARG A 581 19.13 -1.53 -13.16
CA ARG A 581 18.52 -1.14 -14.43
C ARG A 581 17.26 -1.98 -14.65
N PHE A 582 16.14 -1.34 -14.98
CA PHE A 582 14.85 -1.98 -15.17
C PHE A 582 14.41 -1.97 -16.64
N PRO A 583 13.67 -2.98 -17.09
CA PRO A 583 13.05 -2.98 -18.42
C PRO A 583 11.93 -1.94 -18.50
N VAL A 584 11.74 -1.35 -19.67
CA VAL A 584 10.59 -0.49 -19.93
C VAL A 584 9.34 -1.36 -20.05
N ARG A 585 8.38 -1.16 -19.18
CA ARG A 585 7.11 -1.92 -19.14
C ARG A 585 5.96 -1.09 -19.67
N GLY A 586 5.05 -1.71 -20.43
CA GLY A 586 3.79 -1.12 -20.82
C GLY A 586 2.75 -1.20 -19.68
N ILE A 587 1.74 -0.34 -19.71
CA ILE A 587 0.67 -0.28 -18.68
C ILE A 587 -0.13 -1.60 -18.52
N LYS A 588 -0.05 -2.51 -19.51
CA LYS A 588 -0.70 -3.82 -19.46
C LYS A 588 0.16 -4.91 -18.80
N ALA A 589 1.43 -4.64 -18.53
CA ALA A 589 2.24 -5.55 -17.75
C ALA A 589 1.61 -5.64 -16.35
N ARG A 590 1.18 -6.83 -15.95
CA ARG A 590 0.66 -7.10 -14.60
C ARG A 590 1.84 -7.39 -13.67
N ASP A 591 1.70 -7.02 -12.42
CA ASP A 591 2.69 -7.36 -11.38
C ASP A 591 2.82 -8.89 -11.20
N ASP A 592 1.80 -9.66 -11.61
CA ASP A 592 1.75 -11.13 -11.55
C ASP A 592 2.37 -11.84 -12.78
N ASP A 593 2.86 -11.10 -13.78
CA ASP A 593 3.56 -11.71 -14.92
C ASP A 593 5.00 -12.07 -14.49
N ASP A 594 5.18 -13.25 -13.88
CA ASP A 594 6.47 -13.83 -13.49
C ASP A 594 7.47 -13.94 -14.66
N GLU A 595 6.99 -13.86 -15.91
CA GLU A 595 7.81 -13.84 -17.13
C GLU A 595 8.31 -12.42 -17.50
N ALA A 596 7.75 -11.36 -16.92
CA ALA A 596 8.22 -9.99 -17.12
C ALA A 596 9.30 -9.68 -16.07
N GLY A 597 10.49 -10.27 -16.24
CA GLY A 597 11.64 -10.24 -15.34
C GLY A 597 11.83 -8.90 -14.60
N GLY A 598 12.26 -8.96 -13.34
CA GLY A 598 12.74 -7.83 -12.56
C GLY A 598 13.85 -7.04 -13.27
N GLY A 599 14.48 -6.12 -12.56
CA GLY A 599 15.65 -5.41 -13.07
C GLY A 599 16.91 -6.27 -13.14
N SER A 600 17.99 -5.70 -13.65
CA SER A 600 19.34 -6.23 -13.54
C SER A 600 20.16 -5.44 -12.53
N LEU A 601 21.02 -6.11 -11.78
CA LEU A 601 22.10 -5.51 -11.01
C LEU A 601 23.36 -5.50 -11.86
N GLU A 602 23.81 -4.31 -12.23
CA GLU A 602 24.98 -4.12 -13.08
C GLU A 602 26.15 -3.52 -12.28
N ALA A 603 27.35 -3.88 -12.66
CA ALA A 603 28.61 -3.31 -12.12
C ALA A 603 29.38 -2.64 -13.23
N TYR A 604 29.89 -1.42 -12.98
CA TYR A 604 30.91 -0.80 -13.83
C TYR A 604 32.26 -0.84 -13.09
N ASP A 605 33.24 -1.54 -13.67
CA ASP A 605 34.60 -1.66 -13.12
C ASP A 605 35.50 -0.58 -13.73
N PHE A 606 36.01 0.31 -12.88
CA PHE A 606 36.87 1.42 -13.32
C PHE A 606 38.27 0.98 -13.74
N GLY A 607 38.76 -0.14 -13.21
CA GLY A 607 40.07 -0.68 -13.62
C GLY A 607 40.01 -1.37 -14.98
N GLN A 608 38.93 -2.11 -15.24
CA GLN A 608 38.73 -2.83 -16.51
C GLN A 608 37.99 -1.99 -17.55
N GLN A 609 37.42 -0.86 -17.18
CA GLN A 609 36.61 0.02 -18.05
C GLN A 609 35.49 -0.72 -18.76
N ARG A 610 34.78 -1.60 -18.05
CA ARG A 610 33.68 -2.41 -18.60
C ARG A 610 32.53 -2.57 -17.61
N SER A 611 31.34 -2.82 -18.14
CA SER A 611 30.18 -3.23 -17.36
C SER A 611 30.01 -4.75 -17.39
N ALA A 612 29.43 -5.31 -16.33
CA ALA A 612 28.96 -6.70 -16.25
C ALA A 612 27.69 -6.79 -15.43
N THR A 613 26.81 -7.74 -15.76
CA THR A 613 25.61 -8.04 -14.99
C THR A 613 25.96 -8.99 -13.85
N LEU A 614 25.64 -8.62 -12.61
CA LEU A 614 25.88 -9.44 -11.42
C LEU A 614 24.68 -10.33 -11.09
N ALA A 615 23.47 -9.85 -11.32
CA ALA A 615 22.22 -10.58 -11.09
C ALA A 615 21.12 -10.07 -12.01
N GLY A 616 20.21 -10.96 -12.42
CA GLY A 616 18.97 -10.66 -13.12
C GLY A 616 17.75 -10.85 -12.19
N GLY A 617 16.60 -10.33 -12.61
CA GLY A 617 15.33 -10.50 -11.91
C GLY A 617 15.23 -9.77 -10.56
N ILE A 618 16.04 -8.72 -10.33
CA ILE A 618 16.08 -8.02 -9.06
C ILE A 618 14.93 -7.00 -8.93
N ASP A 619 14.47 -6.82 -7.70
CA ASP A 619 13.51 -5.77 -7.32
C ASP A 619 14.20 -4.58 -6.66
N ASP A 620 15.12 -4.81 -5.72
CA ASP A 620 15.96 -3.79 -5.08
C ASP A 620 17.25 -4.41 -4.54
N PHE A 621 18.20 -3.56 -4.11
CA PHE A 621 19.44 -4.01 -3.47
C PHE A 621 19.98 -3.00 -2.46
N VAL A 622 20.71 -3.49 -1.46
CA VAL A 622 21.35 -2.68 -0.42
C VAL A 622 22.78 -3.17 -0.21
N LEU A 623 23.75 -2.24 -0.15
CA LEU A 623 25.14 -2.52 0.18
C LEU A 623 25.36 -2.29 1.68
N GLY A 624 26.01 -3.24 2.34
CA GLY A 624 26.45 -3.12 3.72
C GLY A 624 27.53 -2.05 3.90
N SER A 625 27.64 -1.50 5.12
CA SER A 625 28.67 -0.51 5.44
C SER A 625 30.10 -1.08 5.47
N ASP A 626 30.25 -2.42 5.40
CA ASP A 626 31.52 -3.10 5.13
C ASP A 626 32.02 -2.90 3.69
N GLY A 627 31.18 -2.35 2.80
CA GLY A 627 31.46 -2.13 1.39
C GLY A 627 31.63 -3.41 0.56
N ARG A 628 31.19 -4.56 1.10
CA ARG A 628 31.32 -5.89 0.47
C ARG A 628 30.04 -6.68 0.47
N THR A 629 29.34 -6.76 1.58
CA THR A 629 28.08 -7.54 1.69
C THR A 629 26.97 -6.81 0.99
N LEU A 630 26.49 -7.34 -0.13
CA LEU A 630 25.35 -6.82 -0.86
C LEU A 630 24.19 -7.78 -0.71
N LEU A 631 23.07 -7.27 -0.25
CA LEU A 631 21.78 -7.97 -0.26
C LEU A 631 20.95 -7.46 -1.43
N TYR A 632 20.33 -8.37 -2.18
CA TYR A 632 19.32 -8.00 -3.17
C TYR A 632 18.07 -8.86 -3.04
N GLU A 633 16.95 -8.27 -3.38
CA GLU A 633 15.66 -8.94 -3.48
C GLU A 633 15.40 -9.34 -4.91
N ALA A 634 14.97 -10.60 -5.09
CA ALA A 634 14.52 -11.12 -6.37
C ALA A 634 13.51 -12.25 -6.15
N HIS A 635 12.41 -12.22 -6.89
CA HIS A 635 11.33 -13.22 -6.80
C HIS A 635 10.81 -13.43 -5.36
N GLY A 636 10.68 -12.35 -4.57
CA GLY A 636 10.22 -12.40 -3.18
C GLY A 636 11.21 -13.06 -2.20
N LYS A 637 12.50 -13.17 -2.57
CA LYS A 637 13.56 -13.75 -1.72
C LYS A 637 14.74 -12.79 -1.63
N LEU A 638 15.51 -12.91 -0.53
CA LEU A 638 16.75 -12.16 -0.33
C LEU A 638 17.96 -13.03 -0.66
N ARG A 639 18.94 -12.44 -1.34
CA ARG A 639 20.24 -13.06 -1.59
C ARG A 639 21.38 -12.16 -1.15
N ALA A 640 22.38 -12.76 -0.50
CA ALA A 640 23.63 -12.12 -0.13
C ALA A 640 24.74 -12.50 -1.12
N ILE A 641 25.48 -11.51 -1.63
CA ILE A 641 26.65 -11.71 -2.48
C ILE A 641 27.79 -10.81 -2.05
N ASP A 642 29.02 -11.15 -2.46
CA ASP A 642 30.19 -10.28 -2.30
C ASP A 642 30.23 -9.28 -3.47
N ALA A 643 29.93 -8.02 -3.21
CA ALA A 643 29.96 -6.92 -4.17
C ALA A 643 31.36 -6.64 -4.75
N ALA A 644 32.45 -7.03 -4.06
CA ALA A 644 33.83 -6.89 -4.47
C ALA A 644 34.40 -8.16 -5.15
N GLY A 645 33.58 -9.22 -5.27
CA GLY A 645 33.95 -10.49 -5.90
C GLY A 645 34.34 -10.34 -7.39
N GLU A 646 34.80 -11.41 -8.02
CA GLU A 646 35.10 -11.41 -9.45
C GLU A 646 33.84 -11.13 -10.27
N LEU A 647 33.98 -10.33 -11.33
CA LEU A 647 32.88 -10.07 -12.26
C LEU A 647 32.61 -11.32 -13.09
N PRO A 648 31.35 -11.75 -13.24
CA PRO A 648 31.03 -12.88 -14.09
C PRO A 648 31.40 -12.60 -15.54
N GLU A 649 31.84 -13.63 -16.26
CA GLU A 649 32.13 -13.58 -17.69
C GLU A 649 30.86 -13.74 -18.53
N ASP A 650 29.90 -14.53 -18.03
CA ASP A 650 28.61 -14.82 -18.65
C ASP A 650 27.47 -14.16 -17.83
N GLU A 651 26.30 -13.96 -18.47
CA GLU A 651 25.10 -13.50 -17.77
C GLU A 651 24.68 -14.52 -16.70
N PRO A 652 24.39 -14.09 -15.47
CA PRO A 652 24.02 -14.98 -14.39
C PRO A 652 22.65 -15.64 -14.66
N ASP A 653 22.49 -16.87 -14.13
CA ASP A 653 21.23 -17.61 -14.21
C ASP A 653 20.13 -16.86 -13.40
N GLU A 654 19.02 -16.52 -14.02
CA GLU A 654 17.96 -15.68 -13.44
C GLU A 654 17.10 -16.42 -12.39
N LYS A 655 17.21 -17.76 -12.29
CA LYS A 655 16.35 -18.54 -11.39
C LYS A 655 16.96 -18.68 -10.00
N PRO A 656 16.17 -18.38 -8.93
CA PRO A 656 16.64 -18.63 -7.58
C PRO A 656 16.88 -20.12 -7.36
N ALA A 657 18.02 -20.44 -6.75
CA ALA A 657 18.30 -21.81 -6.33
C ALA A 657 17.23 -22.32 -5.37
N SER A 658 16.93 -23.61 -5.40
CA SER A 658 16.00 -24.25 -4.49
C SER A 658 16.52 -24.33 -3.04
N GLU A 659 17.82 -24.13 -2.83
CA GLU A 659 18.49 -24.24 -1.54
C GLU A 659 18.85 -22.86 -0.97
N THR A 660 18.55 -22.67 0.33
CA THR A 660 18.88 -21.47 1.10
C THR A 660 20.09 -21.82 1.99
N ASN A 661 21.28 -21.37 1.62
CA ASN A 661 22.51 -21.62 2.37
C ASN A 661 23.65 -20.67 1.94
N ARG A 662 24.76 -20.68 2.67
CA ARG A 662 25.95 -19.84 2.40
C ARG A 662 26.49 -19.98 0.98
N ARG A 663 26.42 -21.16 0.37
CA ARG A 663 26.94 -21.40 -0.97
C ARG A 663 26.06 -20.79 -2.06
N SER A 664 24.75 -20.89 -1.90
CA SER A 664 23.78 -20.31 -2.85
C SER A 664 23.62 -18.79 -2.64
N GLY A 665 23.93 -18.30 -1.45
CA GLY A 665 23.70 -16.92 -1.04
C GLY A 665 22.26 -16.60 -0.68
N TRP A 666 21.27 -17.47 -0.95
CA TRP A 666 19.86 -17.24 -0.65
C TRP A 666 19.58 -17.42 0.84
N LEU A 667 18.90 -16.42 1.43
CA LEU A 667 18.52 -16.42 2.83
C LEU A 667 17.24 -17.23 3.07
N ASP A 668 17.16 -17.89 4.21
CA ASP A 668 15.97 -18.59 4.68
C ASP A 668 15.13 -17.68 5.60
N LEU A 669 14.17 -16.95 5.03
CA LEU A 669 13.23 -16.14 5.79
C LEU A 669 12.16 -16.96 6.53
N GLY A 670 11.99 -18.25 6.17
CA GLY A 670 11.13 -19.19 6.91
C GLY A 670 11.59 -19.46 8.33
N ARG A 671 12.80 -19.04 8.73
CA ARG A 671 13.31 -19.05 10.12
C ARG A 671 12.56 -18.03 11.00
N ILE A 672 11.90 -17.03 10.42
CA ILE A 672 11.14 -16.01 11.13
C ILE A 672 9.75 -16.54 11.44
N SER A 673 9.44 -16.67 12.72
CA SER A 673 8.09 -17.04 13.17
C SER A 673 7.24 -15.79 13.32
N LEU A 674 6.61 -15.35 12.22
CA LEU A 674 5.79 -14.14 12.20
C LEU A 674 4.38 -14.43 12.70
N GLU A 675 4.13 -14.08 13.96
CA GLU A 675 2.83 -14.22 14.60
C GLU A 675 1.93 -13.01 14.33
N VAL A 676 0.67 -13.25 14.01
CA VAL A 676 -0.35 -12.23 13.77
C VAL A 676 -1.49 -12.37 14.76
N GLU A 677 -1.76 -11.32 15.54
CA GLU A 677 -2.97 -11.15 16.34
C GLU A 677 -3.89 -10.12 15.69
N PRO A 678 -4.87 -10.54 14.87
CA PRO A 678 -5.64 -9.63 14.03
C PRO A 678 -6.31 -8.48 14.76
N THR A 679 -6.87 -8.74 15.95
CA THR A 679 -7.58 -7.70 16.72
C THR A 679 -6.65 -6.57 17.23
N VAL A 680 -5.40 -6.90 17.52
CA VAL A 680 -4.37 -5.92 17.91
C VAL A 680 -3.94 -5.12 16.69
N GLU A 681 -3.68 -5.79 15.56
CA GLU A 681 -3.31 -5.14 14.31
C GLU A 681 -4.42 -4.21 13.79
N TRP A 682 -5.69 -4.65 13.80
CA TRP A 682 -6.80 -3.80 13.31
C TRP A 682 -6.93 -2.50 14.11
N ALA A 683 -6.68 -2.55 15.42
CA ALA A 683 -6.68 -1.36 16.26
C ALA A 683 -5.52 -0.41 15.90
N GLN A 684 -4.32 -0.95 15.63
CA GLN A 684 -3.18 -0.18 15.16
C GLN A 684 -3.44 0.38 13.74
N MET A 685 -3.94 -0.44 12.81
CA MET A 685 -4.27 -0.03 11.43
C MET A 685 -5.27 1.11 11.38
N LEU A 686 -6.32 1.08 12.22
CA LEU A 686 -7.28 2.19 12.29
C LEU A 686 -6.62 3.48 12.76
N ARG A 687 -5.79 3.42 13.80
CA ARG A 687 -5.05 4.59 14.30
C ARG A 687 -4.07 5.13 13.26
N GLU A 688 -3.35 4.25 12.57
CA GLU A 688 -2.44 4.66 11.51
C GLU A 688 -3.18 5.28 10.32
N ALA A 689 -4.27 4.68 9.84
CA ALA A 689 -5.09 5.25 8.78
C ALA A 689 -5.63 6.63 9.15
N TRP A 690 -6.08 6.82 10.38
CA TRP A 690 -6.52 8.11 10.91
C TRP A 690 -5.37 9.13 10.93
N ARG A 691 -4.19 8.73 11.40
CA ARG A 691 -2.98 9.57 11.46
C ARG A 691 -2.51 9.96 10.06
N LEU A 692 -2.44 9.00 9.12
CA LEU A 692 -2.06 9.24 7.73
C LEU A 692 -2.97 10.25 7.04
N GLN A 693 -4.29 10.14 7.25
CA GLN A 693 -5.23 11.12 6.72
C GLN A 693 -4.96 12.51 7.28
N ARG A 694 -4.70 12.65 8.57
CA ARG A 694 -4.35 13.94 9.21
C ARG A 694 -3.04 14.51 8.66
N GLU A 695 -2.02 13.68 8.49
CA GLU A 695 -0.68 14.09 8.07
C GLU A 695 -0.59 14.44 6.58
N GLN A 696 -1.39 13.78 5.74
CA GLN A 696 -1.38 13.95 4.29
C GLN A 696 -2.50 14.85 3.76
N PHE A 697 -3.41 15.28 4.62
CA PHE A 697 -4.50 16.16 4.17
C PHE A 697 -3.95 17.55 3.83
N TRP A 698 -4.42 18.12 2.72
CA TRP A 698 -3.95 19.41 2.20
C TRP A 698 -4.14 20.59 3.15
N ASP A 699 -5.16 20.52 4.04
CA ASP A 699 -5.43 21.53 5.08
C ASP A 699 -5.06 20.96 6.46
N PRO A 700 -4.02 21.50 7.15
CA PRO A 700 -3.61 21.03 8.47
C PRO A 700 -4.71 21.10 9.53
N GLN A 701 -5.74 21.95 9.33
CA GLN A 701 -6.89 22.09 10.24
C GLN A 701 -8.04 21.13 9.88
N MET A 702 -7.83 20.18 8.98
CA MET A 702 -8.82 19.20 8.53
C MET A 702 -10.15 19.84 8.08
N SER A 703 -10.08 21.01 7.44
CA SER A 703 -11.24 21.83 7.02
C SER A 703 -12.23 22.08 8.18
N GLY A 704 -11.73 22.27 9.38
CA GLY A 704 -12.52 22.53 10.59
C GLY A 704 -13.26 21.32 11.16
N ILE A 705 -12.94 20.11 10.68
CA ILE A 705 -13.50 18.85 11.25
C ILE A 705 -12.73 18.48 12.52
N ASP A 706 -13.44 18.16 13.59
CA ASP A 706 -12.84 17.53 14.78
C ASP A 706 -12.38 16.10 14.42
N TRP A 707 -11.11 16.01 14.04
CA TRP A 707 -10.52 14.76 13.53
C TRP A 707 -10.34 13.73 14.66
N ASN A 708 -10.20 14.14 15.93
CA ASN A 708 -10.19 13.23 17.08
C ASN A 708 -11.55 12.57 17.29
N ALA A 709 -12.64 13.35 17.21
CA ALA A 709 -14.00 12.79 17.27
C ALA A 709 -14.29 11.80 16.13
N VAL A 710 -13.61 11.93 14.99
CA VAL A 710 -13.68 10.91 13.91
C VAL A 710 -13.02 9.60 14.35
N LEU A 711 -11.83 9.65 14.97
CA LEU A 711 -11.18 8.45 15.51
C LEU A 711 -12.07 7.74 16.53
N ASP A 712 -12.56 8.48 17.55
CA ASP A 712 -13.38 7.93 18.62
C ASP A 712 -14.64 7.25 18.09
N ARG A 713 -15.28 7.86 17.08
CA ARG A 713 -16.47 7.32 16.42
C ARG A 713 -16.21 5.95 15.78
N TYR A 714 -15.12 5.80 15.04
CA TYR A 714 -14.83 4.56 14.33
C TYR A 714 -14.12 3.52 15.22
N ALA A 715 -13.34 3.95 16.21
CA ALA A 715 -12.73 3.05 17.20
C ALA A 715 -13.78 2.30 18.01
N ALA A 716 -14.94 2.92 18.28
CA ALA A 716 -16.07 2.27 18.94
C ALA A 716 -16.64 1.06 18.17
N LEU A 717 -16.33 0.91 16.87
CA LEU A 717 -16.77 -0.21 16.04
C LEU A 717 -15.79 -1.39 16.05
N LEU A 718 -14.53 -1.19 16.46
CA LEU A 718 -13.49 -2.23 16.46
C LEU A 718 -13.90 -3.52 17.19
N PRO A 719 -14.55 -3.49 18.37
CA PRO A 719 -14.94 -4.72 19.06
C PRO A 719 -15.94 -5.58 18.27
N ARG A 720 -16.61 -5.01 17.26
CA ARG A 720 -17.57 -5.70 16.41
C ARG A 720 -16.92 -6.34 15.17
N VAL A 721 -15.69 -5.97 14.82
CA VAL A 721 -14.96 -6.52 13.67
C VAL A 721 -14.44 -7.92 14.05
N ARG A 722 -14.78 -8.90 13.22
CA ARG A 722 -14.47 -10.31 13.48
C ARG A 722 -14.00 -11.00 12.21
#